data_677852eaf8693c941537758f990c047f
#
_entry.id   677852eaf8693c941537758f990c047f
#
_cell.length_a   1.000
_cell.length_b   1.000
_cell.length_c   1.000
_cell.angle_alpha   90.00
_cell.angle_beta   90.00
_cell.angle_gamma   90.00
#
_symmetry.space_group_name_H-M   'P 1'
#
loop_
_entity.id
_entity.type
_entity.pdbx_description
1 polymer ?
#
loop_
_entity_poly.entity_id
_entity_poly.type
_entity_poly.pdbx_seq_one_letter_code
_entity_poly.pdbx_strand_id
1 'polypeptide(L)'
;MNDTTALVTLATPAAESEAYQMLLARAHRKTGAIPPELVVGHVLTVTAGADWPVRREALEALLRRFAFGQADRLQIVARPGGGGPLGFYATRRQGSPARPYRTLLRCVEPIEGSCSCPDFLRSSLGLCKHLLAVLEDIASKPHAVERARRAAAPDAAPLRWDPIRPLTGGGDWLARIRWMDGSPAPRLRRWLRPATGGGFTTEVPEAPARRLELVDNLLGVLGNDQGEPALHALLLEDRRRTARAVQGGRDLHRFTQAIRSLKQRLYPYQREAVERFLSNGRLLLADDMGLGKTAQAIAACHALWRAGRVRRGLVVVPAALKPQWLREWQLFTDAPAAVLDGNPAQRRAAFEACRRGFLVSNYEQLIRDLDLVRAWGPDLIVLDEAQRIKNWATKTALTVKQLDPPYRLVLTGTPMENRLDELASIVEWVDDLALEPKWRLVPWHTTPVDGRTEIGGARHLDTLRLRLAGCMIRRVRREVLSQLPARTDTRIPLEMTAEQVEEHDALNQPIAQILARGKRRPLTQAEFLRLMSLLTTQRIIANGLAQLRFEEIWPDLSRLPQPTEATLKGLASPKLLELRELIGQIVLDQERKVVVFSQWRRMLRLADWATRDVLARGQVRAAFFTGGEGQKRRTQNIVEFHDDPACRVLFATDAGGVGLNLQHAASVCINIELPWNPAVLEQRIGRIYRLGQRRPIDVYHLISEPGIESRIADLVGTKQALFAGLFDGTTDEVTFERSGSFLARIERLVGPALALPGRADAVTESDALASDDAAAEREIDALVTAGDESGDAPAPAASGPGPLPSAAEVQRLFAGLTVQRSAHGGLVIEAPPETASTLAALFSGLAQLLQAAAPAAAAPPGPSPSPRHPAAGPM
;
A
#
# COMPACT_ATOMS: atom_id res chain seq x y z
N MET A 1 -9.01 36.95 15.23
CA MET A 1 -10.41 37.40 15.17
C MET A 1 -11.08 36.63 14.08
N ASN A 2 -11.69 35.54 14.40
CA ASN A 2 -12.68 34.90 13.53
C ASN A 2 -13.51 33.95 14.38
N ASP A 3 -14.75 34.29 14.38
CA ASP A 3 -15.87 33.80 15.13
C ASP A 3 -16.03 32.26 15.03
N THR A 4 -15.88 31.60 16.16
CA THR A 4 -16.30 30.20 16.35
C THR A 4 -17.64 30.12 17.13
N THR A 5 -18.42 31.18 17.07
CA THR A 5 -19.71 31.28 17.80
C THR A 5 -20.92 31.03 16.89
N ALA A 6 -20.76 30.32 15.77
CA ALA A 6 -21.89 29.98 14.91
C ALA A 6 -22.23 28.47 14.97
N LEU A 7 -22.41 27.96 16.18
CA LEU A 7 -23.26 26.77 16.42
C LEU A 7 -24.71 27.19 16.65
N VAL A 8 -25.06 28.36 16.16
CA VAL A 8 -26.42 28.86 16.28
C VAL A 8 -27.06 28.88 14.92
N THR A 9 -28.07 28.05 14.77
CA THR A 9 -29.16 28.17 13.82
C THR A 9 -28.70 28.30 12.37
N LEU A 10 -28.37 27.21 11.74
CA LEU A 10 -28.62 27.06 10.31
C LEU A 10 -30.13 26.97 10.11
N ALA A 11 -30.81 28.13 10.27
CA ALA A 11 -32.12 28.35 9.73
C ALA A 11 -31.97 28.24 8.19
N THR A 12 -32.43 27.19 7.62
CA THR A 12 -33.12 26.96 6.35
C THR A 12 -32.97 27.86 5.08
N PRO A 13 -31.89 28.53 4.76
CA PRO A 13 -31.67 28.89 3.37
C PRO A 13 -30.97 27.77 2.60
N ALA A 14 -30.43 26.76 3.27
CA ALA A 14 -29.66 25.71 2.64
C ALA A 14 -30.52 24.60 2.02
N ALA A 15 -31.79 24.45 2.40
CA ALA A 15 -32.65 23.38 1.87
C ALA A 15 -32.96 23.53 0.35
N GLU A 16 -32.87 24.74 -0.17
CA GLU A 16 -33.10 25.04 -1.58
C GLU A 16 -31.80 25.08 -2.40
N SER A 17 -30.64 24.93 -1.78
CA SER A 17 -29.39 24.94 -2.53
C SER A 17 -29.24 23.67 -3.35
N GLU A 18 -28.74 23.81 -4.57
CA GLU A 18 -28.46 22.69 -5.49
C GLU A 18 -27.62 21.59 -4.81
N ALA A 19 -26.59 21.98 -4.03
CA ALA A 19 -25.74 21.08 -3.27
C ALA A 19 -26.54 20.24 -2.25
N TYR A 20 -27.49 20.85 -1.54
CA TYR A 20 -28.36 20.14 -0.59
C TYR A 20 -29.23 19.11 -1.30
N GLN A 21 -29.85 19.49 -2.42
CA GLN A 21 -30.70 18.58 -3.21
C GLN A 21 -29.89 17.41 -3.78
N MET A 22 -28.67 17.68 -4.27
CA MET A 22 -27.77 16.63 -4.76
C MET A 22 -27.38 15.63 -3.66
N LEU A 23 -27.09 16.09 -2.45
CA LEU A 23 -26.80 15.23 -1.31
C LEU A 23 -28.03 14.42 -0.88
N LEU A 24 -29.22 15.03 -0.85
CA LEU A 24 -30.49 14.34 -0.56
C LEU A 24 -30.76 13.23 -1.58
N ALA A 25 -30.62 13.50 -2.85
CA ALA A 25 -30.80 12.50 -3.89
C ALA A 25 -29.85 11.30 -3.72
N ARG A 26 -28.60 11.56 -3.32
CA ARG A 26 -27.62 10.50 -3.03
C ARG A 26 -27.94 9.70 -1.76
N ALA A 27 -28.44 10.38 -0.72
CA ALA A 27 -28.81 9.74 0.54
C ALA A 27 -30.11 8.92 0.44
N HIS A 28 -30.98 9.28 -0.50
CA HIS A 28 -32.29 8.65 -0.66
C HIS A 28 -32.19 7.14 -0.76
N ARG A 29 -33.02 6.42 0.01
CA ARG A 29 -33.06 4.95 0.13
C ARG A 29 -31.79 4.27 0.65
N LYS A 30 -30.76 5.02 1.10
CA LYS A 30 -29.50 4.48 1.59
C LYS A 30 -29.30 4.65 3.10
N THR A 31 -30.21 5.35 3.78
CA THR A 31 -30.13 5.65 5.22
C THR A 31 -31.09 4.80 6.08
N GLY A 32 -31.69 3.75 5.52
CA GLY A 32 -32.62 2.88 6.21
C GLY A 32 -33.85 3.67 6.74
N ALA A 33 -34.17 3.51 8.01
CA ALA A 33 -35.24 4.25 8.67
C ALA A 33 -34.86 5.69 9.06
N ILE A 34 -33.58 6.06 9.03
CA ILE A 34 -33.13 7.41 9.38
C ILE A 34 -33.54 8.39 8.27
N PRO A 35 -34.22 9.50 8.60
CA PRO A 35 -34.55 10.54 7.64
C PRO A 35 -33.29 11.06 6.92
N PRO A 36 -33.24 11.04 5.58
CA PRO A 36 -32.08 11.51 4.83
C PRO A 36 -31.66 12.94 5.18
N GLU A 37 -32.65 13.79 5.50
CA GLU A 37 -32.45 15.20 5.86
C GLU A 37 -31.58 15.35 7.11
N LEU A 38 -31.71 14.49 8.10
CA LEU A 38 -30.88 14.49 9.30
C LEU A 38 -29.42 14.16 8.97
N VAL A 39 -29.21 13.18 8.12
CA VAL A 39 -27.86 12.76 7.71
C VAL A 39 -27.20 13.86 6.86
N VAL A 40 -27.93 14.42 5.91
CA VAL A 40 -27.43 15.50 5.03
C VAL A 40 -27.19 16.78 5.84
N GLY A 41 -28.08 17.15 6.74
CA GLY A 41 -27.89 18.29 7.65
C GLY A 41 -26.63 18.14 8.50
N HIS A 42 -26.39 16.92 9.02
CA HIS A 42 -25.16 16.62 9.75
C HIS A 42 -23.90 16.75 8.86
N VAL A 43 -23.95 16.23 7.63
CA VAL A 43 -22.83 16.36 6.66
C VAL A 43 -22.50 17.83 6.41
N LEU A 44 -23.51 18.67 6.17
CA LEU A 44 -23.29 20.10 5.94
C LEU A 44 -22.65 20.78 7.16
N THR A 45 -23.06 20.40 8.37
CA THR A 45 -22.46 20.92 9.61
C THR A 45 -20.99 20.53 9.72
N VAL A 46 -20.67 19.26 9.51
CA VAL A 46 -19.29 18.72 9.63
C VAL A 46 -18.38 19.29 8.54
N THR A 47 -18.91 19.61 7.39
CA THR A 47 -18.17 20.10 6.22
C THR A 47 -18.41 21.58 5.94
N ALA A 48 -18.75 22.35 6.96
CA ALA A 48 -18.96 23.79 6.81
C ALA A 48 -17.74 24.48 6.20
N GLY A 49 -17.95 25.28 5.15
CA GLY A 49 -16.88 25.94 4.40
C GLY A 49 -16.13 25.05 3.38
N ALA A 50 -16.50 23.78 3.23
CA ALA A 50 -15.88 22.88 2.25
C ALA A 50 -16.58 22.94 0.89
N ASP A 51 -15.81 22.58 -0.13
CA ASP A 51 -16.29 22.41 -1.50
C ASP A 51 -17.10 21.10 -1.71
N TRP A 52 -17.73 20.99 -2.87
CA TRP A 52 -18.60 19.87 -3.22
C TRP A 52 -17.91 18.48 -3.10
N PRO A 53 -16.68 18.26 -3.61
CA PRO A 53 -16.00 16.98 -3.48
C PRO A 53 -15.87 16.51 -2.04
N VAL A 54 -15.54 17.40 -1.11
CA VAL A 54 -15.41 17.08 0.32
C VAL A 54 -16.77 16.72 0.93
N ARG A 55 -17.83 17.48 0.61
CA ARG A 55 -19.20 17.23 1.09
C ARG A 55 -19.72 15.89 0.59
N ARG A 56 -19.53 15.61 -0.70
CA ARG A 56 -19.91 14.33 -1.31
C ARG A 56 -19.21 13.16 -0.61
N GLU A 57 -17.91 13.23 -0.42
CA GLU A 57 -17.15 12.15 0.20
C GLU A 57 -17.48 11.96 1.68
N ALA A 58 -17.80 13.03 2.41
CA ALA A 58 -18.31 12.94 3.78
C ALA A 58 -19.62 12.15 3.84
N LEU A 59 -20.56 12.42 2.93
CA LEU A 59 -21.81 11.65 2.81
C LEU A 59 -21.54 10.19 2.49
N GLU A 60 -20.76 9.91 1.46
CA GLU A 60 -20.42 8.53 1.08
C GLU A 60 -19.72 7.78 2.23
N ALA A 61 -18.86 8.46 2.98
CA ALA A 61 -18.23 7.90 4.16
C ALA A 61 -19.22 7.52 5.26
N LEU A 62 -20.29 8.30 5.46
CA LEU A 62 -21.38 7.97 6.39
C LEU A 62 -22.24 6.81 5.87
N LEU A 63 -22.59 6.82 4.58
CA LEU A 63 -23.38 5.76 3.95
C LEU A 63 -22.65 4.40 3.99
N ARG A 64 -21.31 4.39 3.76
CA ARG A 64 -20.49 3.18 3.94
C ARG A 64 -20.53 2.68 5.39
N ARG A 65 -20.48 3.57 6.39
CA ARG A 65 -20.58 3.18 7.82
C ARG A 65 -21.95 2.59 8.15
N PHE A 66 -22.99 3.16 7.59
CA PHE A 66 -24.34 2.61 7.71
C PHE A 66 -24.41 1.21 7.15
N ALA A 67 -23.96 0.99 5.92
CA ALA A 67 -23.89 -0.33 5.28
C ALA A 67 -23.05 -1.34 6.09
N PHE A 68 -21.91 -0.93 6.63
CA PHE A 68 -21.10 -1.78 7.52
C PHE A 68 -21.82 -2.11 8.83
N GLY A 69 -22.61 -1.18 9.38
CA GLY A 69 -23.44 -1.45 10.57
C GLY A 69 -24.46 -2.55 10.31
N GLN A 70 -25.12 -2.51 9.16
CA GLN A 70 -26.08 -3.54 8.74
C GLN A 70 -25.38 -4.88 8.45
N ALA A 71 -24.28 -4.89 7.71
CA ALA A 71 -23.52 -6.10 7.41
C ALA A 71 -22.98 -6.78 8.69
N ASP A 72 -22.56 -6.01 9.68
CA ASP A 72 -22.10 -6.49 10.98
C ASP A 72 -23.26 -6.97 11.88
N ARG A 73 -24.52 -6.76 11.48
CA ARG A 73 -25.72 -7.05 12.27
C ARG A 73 -25.58 -6.52 13.70
N LEU A 74 -25.37 -5.21 13.82
CA LEU A 74 -25.18 -4.57 15.13
C LEU A 74 -26.44 -4.71 15.99
N GLN A 75 -26.24 -5.09 17.26
CA GLN A 75 -27.30 -5.23 18.26
C GLN A 75 -27.11 -4.21 19.37
N ILE A 76 -28.21 -3.58 19.78
CA ILE A 76 -28.26 -2.74 20.97
C ILE A 76 -28.54 -3.67 22.16
N VAL A 77 -27.49 -3.90 22.97
CA VAL A 77 -27.56 -4.79 24.14
C VAL A 77 -27.97 -4.07 25.43
N ALA A 78 -27.87 -2.73 25.46
CA ALA A 78 -28.39 -1.90 26.56
C ALA A 78 -28.91 -0.57 26.02
N ARG A 79 -29.92 -0.03 26.67
CA ARG A 79 -30.58 1.25 26.37
C ARG A 79 -30.53 2.19 27.58
N PRO A 80 -30.76 3.51 27.40
CA PRO A 80 -30.81 4.46 28.51
C PRO A 80 -31.84 4.05 29.57
N GLY A 81 -31.51 4.28 30.84
CA GLY A 81 -32.45 4.14 31.95
C GLY A 81 -33.59 5.17 31.82
N GLY A 82 -34.80 4.82 32.31
CA GLY A 82 -35.94 5.73 32.25
C GLY A 82 -36.71 5.77 30.95
N GLY A 83 -36.37 4.91 29.96
CA GLY A 83 -37.14 4.74 28.72
C GLY A 83 -37.03 5.89 27.71
N GLY A 84 -36.20 6.87 27.94
CA GLY A 84 -35.96 7.99 27.02
C GLY A 84 -35.12 7.58 25.82
N PRO A 85 -35.23 8.26 24.66
CA PRO A 85 -34.44 7.96 23.47
C PRO A 85 -33.01 8.51 23.52
N LEU A 86 -32.70 9.43 24.43
CA LEU A 86 -31.36 10.01 24.58
C LEU A 86 -30.65 9.40 25.79
N GLY A 87 -29.34 9.21 25.69
CA GLY A 87 -28.51 8.68 26.77
C GLY A 87 -27.52 7.62 26.33
N PHE A 88 -27.09 6.77 27.27
CA PHE A 88 -26.10 5.73 27.04
C PHE A 88 -26.73 4.46 26.48
N TYR A 89 -26.14 3.98 25.41
CA TYR A 89 -26.41 2.72 24.77
C TYR A 89 -25.17 1.82 24.84
N ALA A 90 -25.38 0.52 24.78
CA ALA A 90 -24.31 -0.43 24.54
C ALA A 90 -24.59 -1.19 23.24
N THR A 91 -23.65 -1.18 22.31
CA THR A 91 -23.78 -1.78 20.98
C THR A 91 -22.71 -2.83 20.74
N ARG A 92 -23.07 -3.94 20.10
CA ARG A 92 -22.17 -5.05 19.82
C ARG A 92 -22.54 -5.74 18.52
N ARG A 93 -21.56 -6.29 17.80
CA ARG A 93 -21.80 -7.19 16.67
C ARG A 93 -22.44 -8.47 17.14
N GLN A 94 -23.44 -8.97 16.42
CA GLN A 94 -24.12 -10.24 16.72
C GLN A 94 -23.11 -11.39 16.80
N GLY A 95 -23.21 -12.21 17.86
CA GLY A 95 -22.33 -13.36 18.07
C GLY A 95 -20.89 -13.03 18.52
N SER A 96 -20.53 -11.77 18.69
CA SER A 96 -19.19 -11.39 19.16
C SER A 96 -19.07 -11.55 20.69
N PRO A 97 -17.99 -12.21 21.20
CA PRO A 97 -17.71 -12.28 22.63
C PRO A 97 -17.11 -10.99 23.20
N ALA A 98 -16.76 -10.01 22.33
CA ALA A 98 -16.13 -8.76 22.74
C ALA A 98 -17.06 -7.91 23.62
N ARG A 99 -16.46 -7.09 24.50
CA ARG A 99 -17.22 -6.11 25.30
C ARG A 99 -17.96 -5.15 24.37
N PRO A 100 -19.23 -4.82 24.68
CA PRO A 100 -19.98 -3.86 23.88
C PRO A 100 -19.32 -2.49 23.88
N TYR A 101 -19.43 -1.78 22.78
CA TYR A 101 -19.03 -0.38 22.71
C TYR A 101 -20.07 0.49 23.43
N ARG A 102 -19.59 1.40 24.28
CA ARG A 102 -20.43 2.44 24.91
C ARG A 102 -20.70 3.54 23.89
N THR A 103 -21.95 3.87 23.71
CA THR A 103 -22.42 4.85 22.75
C THR A 103 -23.33 5.84 23.50
N LEU A 104 -23.07 7.11 23.42
CA LEU A 104 -23.88 8.17 24.00
C LEU A 104 -24.54 8.95 22.88
N LEU A 105 -25.86 9.06 22.89
CA LEU A 105 -26.62 9.96 22.03
C LEU A 105 -27.16 11.11 22.88
N ARG A 106 -26.77 12.36 22.54
CA ARG A 106 -27.16 13.56 23.27
C ARG A 106 -28.29 14.32 22.60
N CYS A 107 -28.26 14.39 21.27
CA CYS A 107 -29.22 15.13 20.48
C CYS A 107 -29.37 14.45 19.11
N VAL A 108 -30.56 14.56 18.51
CA VAL A 108 -30.81 14.03 17.16
C VAL A 108 -30.82 15.14 16.10
N GLU A 109 -30.95 16.39 16.49
CA GLU A 109 -30.95 17.55 15.59
C GLU A 109 -30.46 18.82 16.32
N PRO A 110 -29.19 19.23 16.08
CA PRO A 110 -28.16 18.56 15.32
C PRO A 110 -27.79 17.20 15.93
N ILE A 111 -27.31 16.24 15.12
CA ILE A 111 -26.90 14.95 15.66
C ILE A 111 -25.63 15.11 16.50
N GLU A 112 -25.76 14.88 17.80
CA GLU A 112 -24.62 14.91 18.72
C GLU A 112 -24.53 13.61 19.52
N GLY A 113 -23.32 13.07 19.60
CA GLY A 113 -23.08 11.86 20.32
C GLY A 113 -21.60 11.55 20.51
N SER A 114 -21.34 10.43 21.18
CA SER A 114 -20.00 9.94 21.44
C SER A 114 -20.00 8.42 21.43
N CYS A 115 -18.89 7.79 21.00
CA CYS A 115 -18.75 6.34 20.99
C CYS A 115 -17.30 5.94 21.30
N SER A 116 -17.13 4.89 22.10
CA SER A 116 -15.79 4.36 22.42
C SER A 116 -15.14 3.54 21.31
N CYS A 117 -15.79 3.40 20.15
CA CYS A 117 -15.22 2.62 19.05
C CYS A 117 -14.09 3.35 18.33
N PRO A 118 -13.09 2.63 17.79
CA PRO A 118 -11.98 3.23 17.08
C PRO A 118 -12.38 4.07 15.86
N ASP A 119 -13.44 3.68 15.14
CA ASP A 119 -13.93 4.43 13.98
C ASP A 119 -14.44 5.83 14.37
N PHE A 120 -15.18 5.96 15.47
CA PHE A 120 -15.63 7.26 15.97
C PHE A 120 -14.47 8.21 16.29
N LEU A 121 -13.42 7.66 16.91
CA LEU A 121 -12.24 8.44 17.32
C LEU A 121 -11.46 9.00 16.13
N ARG A 122 -11.48 8.31 14.98
CA ARG A 122 -10.65 8.63 13.82
C ARG A 122 -11.40 9.31 12.67
N SER A 123 -12.72 9.12 12.59
CA SER A 123 -13.48 9.56 11.42
C SER A 123 -13.65 11.06 11.29
N SER A 124 -13.61 11.82 12.38
CA SER A 124 -13.95 13.26 12.44
C SER A 124 -15.30 13.61 11.82
N LEU A 125 -16.21 12.65 11.74
CA LEU A 125 -17.57 12.83 11.24
C LEU A 125 -18.58 13.04 12.38
N GLY A 126 -18.18 12.82 13.64
CA GLY A 126 -19.11 12.83 14.77
C GLY A 126 -20.10 11.66 14.79
N LEU A 127 -20.03 10.79 13.79
CA LEU A 127 -20.87 9.60 13.62
C LEU A 127 -20.03 8.38 13.25
N CYS A 128 -20.41 7.23 13.82
CA CYS A 128 -19.86 5.91 13.46
C CYS A 128 -21.02 4.94 13.25
N LYS A 129 -20.73 3.74 12.78
CA LYS A 129 -21.74 2.70 12.55
C LYS A 129 -22.59 2.38 13.80
N HIS A 130 -22.04 2.52 15.02
CA HIS A 130 -22.77 2.27 16.27
C HIS A 130 -23.79 3.37 16.59
N LEU A 131 -23.41 4.65 16.42
CA LEU A 131 -24.35 5.76 16.54
C LEU A 131 -25.43 5.72 15.46
N LEU A 132 -25.06 5.38 14.22
CA LEU A 132 -26.03 5.20 13.13
C LEU A 132 -27.00 4.07 13.43
N ALA A 133 -26.56 2.94 14.01
CA ALA A 133 -27.46 1.86 14.42
C ALA A 133 -28.42 2.29 15.56
N VAL A 134 -27.96 3.13 16.48
CA VAL A 134 -28.82 3.70 17.53
C VAL A 134 -29.85 4.65 16.92
N LEU A 135 -29.46 5.52 15.99
CA LEU A 135 -30.36 6.42 15.28
C LEU A 135 -31.41 5.65 14.46
N GLU A 136 -31.01 4.56 13.81
CA GLU A 136 -31.89 3.68 13.05
C GLU A 136 -32.92 2.99 13.99
N ASP A 137 -32.49 2.46 15.14
CA ASP A 137 -33.41 1.88 16.14
C ASP A 137 -34.45 2.91 16.65
N ILE A 138 -34.03 4.17 16.80
CA ILE A 138 -34.97 5.23 17.17
C ILE A 138 -35.91 5.55 16.00
N ALA A 139 -35.35 5.75 14.80
CA ALA A 139 -36.14 6.15 13.63
C ALA A 139 -37.11 5.06 13.14
N SER A 140 -36.85 3.80 13.43
CA SER A 140 -37.75 2.68 13.12
C SER A 140 -39.04 2.66 13.98
N LYS A 141 -39.10 3.45 15.05
CA LYS A 141 -40.26 3.49 15.96
C LYS A 141 -41.14 4.72 15.69
N PRO A 142 -42.47 4.57 15.65
CA PRO A 142 -43.38 5.67 15.38
C PRO A 142 -43.16 6.85 16.35
N HIS A 143 -43.07 8.05 15.81
CA HIS A 143 -42.87 9.33 16.55
C HIS A 143 -41.64 9.39 17.48
N ALA A 144 -40.72 8.43 17.38
CA ALA A 144 -39.59 8.39 18.30
C ALA A 144 -38.53 9.46 17.98
N VAL A 145 -38.38 9.84 16.73
CA VAL A 145 -37.51 10.98 16.33
C VAL A 145 -38.05 12.29 16.93
N GLU A 146 -39.37 12.52 16.82
CA GLU A 146 -39.98 13.70 17.39
C GLU A 146 -39.86 13.76 18.93
N ARG A 147 -40.03 12.61 19.59
CA ARG A 147 -39.80 12.50 21.05
C ARG A 147 -38.33 12.79 21.38
N ALA A 148 -37.39 12.31 20.56
CA ALA A 148 -35.96 12.55 20.74
C ALA A 148 -35.59 14.04 20.55
N ARG A 149 -36.22 14.73 19.60
CA ARG A 149 -36.05 16.19 19.43
C ARG A 149 -36.50 17.01 20.65
N ARG A 150 -37.56 16.57 21.36
CA ARG A 150 -38.12 17.23 22.53
C ARG A 150 -37.53 16.79 23.87
N ALA A 151 -36.75 15.70 23.85
CA ALA A 151 -36.15 15.15 25.05
C ALA A 151 -35.02 16.07 25.56
N ALA A 152 -34.93 16.21 26.88
CA ALA A 152 -33.80 16.89 27.50
C ALA A 152 -32.50 16.10 27.21
N ALA A 153 -31.45 16.82 26.92
CA ALA A 153 -30.13 16.19 26.77
C ALA A 153 -29.74 15.49 28.08
N PRO A 154 -29.17 14.28 28.02
CA PRO A 154 -28.73 13.60 29.23
C PRO A 154 -27.68 14.44 29.97
N ASP A 155 -27.63 14.34 31.30
CA ASP A 155 -26.66 15.03 32.15
C ASP A 155 -25.25 14.83 31.59
N ALA A 156 -24.61 15.95 31.30
CA ALA A 156 -23.33 15.91 30.59
C ALA A 156 -22.16 15.81 31.57
N ALA A 157 -21.22 14.95 31.29
CA ALA A 157 -19.94 15.02 31.95
C ALA A 157 -19.34 16.45 31.78
N PRO A 158 -18.69 16.99 32.82
CA PRO A 158 -18.12 18.35 32.75
C PRO A 158 -17.08 18.50 31.65
N LEU A 159 -16.39 17.43 31.26
CA LEU A 159 -15.46 17.38 30.13
C LEU A 159 -16.15 16.82 28.90
N ARG A 160 -16.12 17.58 27.82
CA ARG A 160 -16.55 17.15 26.48
C ARG A 160 -15.41 17.22 25.51
N TRP A 161 -15.43 16.33 24.53
CA TRP A 161 -14.51 16.33 23.41
C TRP A 161 -15.27 16.51 22.11
N ASP A 162 -14.82 17.47 21.29
CA ASP A 162 -15.35 17.65 19.95
C ASP A 162 -14.70 16.63 18.99
N PRO A 163 -15.47 15.70 18.39
CA PRO A 163 -14.95 14.71 17.47
C PRO A 163 -14.59 15.30 16.10
N ILE A 164 -15.12 16.50 15.76
CA ILE A 164 -14.96 17.12 14.45
C ILE A 164 -13.64 17.88 14.40
N ARG A 165 -12.76 17.45 13.50
CA ARG A 165 -11.50 18.14 13.24
C ARG A 165 -11.74 19.23 12.19
N PRO A 166 -11.26 20.48 12.40
CA PRO A 166 -11.33 21.52 11.39
C PRO A 166 -10.77 21.09 10.04
N LEU A 167 -11.40 21.52 8.95
CA LEU A 167 -10.92 21.23 7.59
C LEU A 167 -9.55 21.85 7.34
N THR A 168 -9.36 23.08 7.83
CA THR A 168 -8.13 23.86 7.71
C THR A 168 -7.28 23.74 8.96
N GLY A 169 -6.44 22.82 9.10
CA GLY A 169 -5.51 22.84 10.20
C GLY A 169 -5.29 21.52 10.90
N GLY A 170 -4.16 21.43 11.57
CA GLY A 170 -3.67 20.26 12.27
C GLY A 170 -3.59 20.44 13.78
N GLY A 171 -4.49 21.20 14.36
CA GLY A 171 -4.50 21.43 15.82
C GLY A 171 -4.47 20.12 16.60
N ASP A 172 -3.80 20.13 17.73
CA ASP A 172 -3.74 18.99 18.65
C ASP A 172 -5.15 18.57 19.08
N TRP A 173 -5.41 17.27 19.11
CA TRP A 173 -6.72 16.76 19.49
C TRP A 173 -7.12 17.12 20.93
N LEU A 174 -6.15 17.28 21.85
CA LEU A 174 -6.37 17.71 23.22
C LEU A 174 -6.96 19.13 23.29
N ALA A 175 -6.62 20.01 22.36
CA ALA A 175 -7.19 21.37 22.30
C ALA A 175 -8.70 21.38 22.02
N ARG A 176 -9.27 20.26 21.55
CA ARG A 176 -10.72 20.09 21.33
C ARG A 176 -11.48 19.60 22.57
N ILE A 177 -10.79 19.42 23.70
CA ILE A 177 -11.41 19.11 24.98
C ILE A 177 -11.89 20.44 25.61
N ARG A 178 -13.14 20.46 26.01
CA ARG A 178 -13.78 21.62 26.67
C ARG A 178 -14.32 21.23 28.03
N TRP A 179 -14.20 22.13 28.97
CA TRP A 179 -14.91 22.10 30.23
C TRP A 179 -16.18 22.93 30.08
N MET A 180 -17.35 22.32 30.21
CA MET A 180 -18.63 22.95 29.82
C MET A 180 -19.31 23.77 30.91
N ASP A 181 -19.31 23.29 32.16
CA ASP A 181 -20.09 23.89 33.25
C ASP A 181 -19.31 24.07 34.55
N GLY A 182 -19.61 25.17 35.26
CA GLY A 182 -19.08 25.43 36.58
C GLY A 182 -17.60 25.77 36.66
N SER A 183 -17.04 25.78 37.85
CA SER A 183 -15.62 26.02 38.08
C SER A 183 -14.80 24.77 37.73
N PRO A 184 -13.73 24.89 36.94
CA PRO A 184 -12.87 23.76 36.64
C PRO A 184 -12.26 23.14 37.89
N ALA A 185 -12.12 21.82 37.86
CA ALA A 185 -11.43 21.07 38.92
C ALA A 185 -10.06 21.71 39.24
N PRO A 186 -9.67 21.91 40.53
CA PRO A 186 -8.45 22.62 40.88
C PRO A 186 -7.20 22.17 40.14
N ARG A 187 -7.06 20.83 39.89
CA ARG A 187 -5.94 20.25 39.18
C ARG A 187 -5.90 20.56 37.67
N LEU A 188 -7.03 21.03 37.10
CA LEU A 188 -7.09 21.39 35.67
C LEU A 188 -7.00 22.90 35.45
N ARG A 189 -7.21 23.75 36.44
CA ARG A 189 -7.28 25.21 36.27
C ARG A 189 -6.12 25.81 35.50
N ARG A 190 -4.91 25.32 35.72
CA ARG A 190 -3.71 25.82 35.01
C ARG A 190 -3.64 25.47 33.53
N TRP A 191 -4.45 24.50 33.09
CA TRP A 191 -4.46 24.00 31.73
C TRP A 191 -5.66 24.47 30.92
N LEU A 192 -6.56 25.17 31.56
CA LEU A 192 -7.82 25.64 30.99
C LEU A 192 -7.82 27.16 30.85
N ARG A 193 -8.30 27.64 29.68
CA ARG A 193 -8.51 29.06 29.40
C ARG A 193 -9.98 29.31 29.09
N PRO A 194 -10.52 30.45 29.49
CA PRO A 194 -11.90 30.84 29.14
C PRO A 194 -12.09 30.75 27.60
N ALA A 195 -13.18 30.15 27.18
CA ALA A 195 -13.56 30.05 25.78
C ALA A 195 -14.56 31.12 25.37
N THR A 196 -14.43 31.65 24.15
CA THR A 196 -15.49 32.45 23.50
C THR A 196 -16.73 31.59 23.34
N GLY A 197 -17.84 31.95 23.96
CA GLY A 197 -19.08 31.13 23.92
C GLY A 197 -19.35 30.30 25.17
N GLY A 198 -18.56 30.48 26.23
CA GLY A 198 -18.76 29.88 27.56
C GLY A 198 -17.89 28.63 27.78
N GLY A 199 -17.68 28.29 29.05
CA GLY A 199 -16.80 27.20 29.45
C GLY A 199 -15.30 27.51 29.27
N PHE A 200 -14.49 26.47 29.22
CA PHE A 200 -13.03 26.56 29.09
C PHE A 200 -12.50 25.59 28.03
N THR A 201 -11.46 26.02 27.31
CA THR A 201 -10.69 25.19 26.36
C THR A 201 -9.39 24.75 26.98
N THR A 202 -8.88 23.63 26.52
CA THR A 202 -7.62 23.04 26.98
C THR A 202 -6.43 23.66 26.25
N GLU A 203 -5.47 24.18 27.04
CA GLU A 203 -4.15 24.61 26.52
C GLU A 203 -3.19 23.45 26.56
N VAL A 204 -2.70 23.04 25.36
CA VAL A 204 -1.87 21.87 25.20
C VAL A 204 -0.40 22.24 25.32
N PRO A 205 0.36 21.68 26.28
CA PRO A 205 1.78 21.96 26.40
C PRO A 205 2.58 21.19 25.35
N GLU A 206 3.61 21.84 24.80
CA GLU A 206 4.54 21.22 23.85
C GLU A 206 5.46 20.19 24.51
N ALA A 207 5.89 20.44 25.74
CA ALA A 207 6.82 19.53 26.44
C ALA A 207 6.14 18.21 26.82
N PRO A 208 6.68 17.03 26.41
CA PRO A 208 6.06 15.72 26.66
C PRO A 208 5.77 15.44 28.13
N ALA A 209 6.66 15.87 29.05
CA ALA A 209 6.44 15.67 30.49
C ALA A 209 5.23 16.43 31.01
N ARG A 210 5.03 17.68 30.56
CA ARG A 210 3.86 18.50 30.91
C ARG A 210 2.59 17.98 30.25
N ARG A 211 2.69 17.49 29.00
CA ARG A 211 1.58 16.84 28.32
C ARG A 211 1.11 15.59 29.10
N LEU A 212 2.05 14.75 29.54
CA LEU A 212 1.73 13.57 30.35
C LEU A 212 0.99 13.95 31.61
N GLU A 213 1.46 14.99 32.30
CA GLU A 213 0.79 15.53 33.50
C GLU A 213 -0.62 16.03 33.23
N LEU A 214 -0.84 16.76 32.12
CA LEU A 214 -2.17 17.18 31.69
C LEU A 214 -3.08 15.96 31.47
N VAL A 215 -2.61 14.96 30.71
CA VAL A 215 -3.40 13.76 30.39
C VAL A 215 -3.74 12.96 31.66
N ASP A 216 -2.80 12.82 32.59
CA ASP A 216 -3.04 12.15 33.88
C ASP A 216 -4.09 12.91 34.72
N ASN A 217 -4.05 14.25 34.73
CA ASN A 217 -5.05 15.08 35.39
C ASN A 217 -6.44 14.94 34.74
N LEU A 218 -6.52 14.92 33.41
CA LEU A 218 -7.78 14.72 32.67
C LEU A 218 -8.38 13.34 32.96
N LEU A 219 -7.57 12.27 32.92
CA LEU A 219 -8.00 10.92 33.29
C LEU A 219 -8.48 10.84 34.74
N GLY A 220 -7.79 11.52 35.65
CA GLY A 220 -8.18 11.56 37.06
C GLY A 220 -9.49 12.30 37.32
N VAL A 221 -9.91 13.21 36.43
CA VAL A 221 -11.22 13.90 36.52
C VAL A 221 -12.35 13.08 35.91
N LEU A 222 -12.07 12.40 34.79
CA LEU A 222 -13.07 11.57 34.11
C LEU A 222 -13.53 10.35 34.94
N GLY A 223 -12.65 9.81 35.82
CA GLY A 223 -12.96 8.58 36.55
C GLY A 223 -13.17 7.38 35.63
N ASN A 224 -13.54 6.25 36.19
CA ASN A 224 -13.63 5.01 35.41
C ASN A 224 -14.96 4.83 34.64
N ASP A 225 -16.06 5.53 34.98
CA ASP A 225 -17.39 5.11 34.52
C ASP A 225 -18.37 6.21 34.10
N GLN A 226 -18.13 7.49 34.35
CA GLN A 226 -19.11 8.55 34.06
C GLN A 226 -18.70 9.53 32.95
N GLY A 227 -17.54 9.31 32.34
CA GLY A 227 -17.01 10.20 31.31
C GLY A 227 -17.54 9.91 29.91
N GLU A 228 -17.26 10.83 29.01
CA GLU A 228 -17.50 10.68 27.59
C GLU A 228 -16.77 9.45 27.02
N PRO A 229 -17.49 8.49 26.38
CA PRO A 229 -16.91 7.21 25.97
C PRO A 229 -15.67 7.32 25.08
N ALA A 230 -15.66 8.29 24.16
CA ALA A 230 -14.55 8.52 23.26
C ALA A 230 -13.33 9.10 23.97
N LEU A 231 -13.53 10.03 24.88
CA LEU A 231 -12.46 10.81 25.50
C LEU A 231 -11.53 9.93 26.35
N HIS A 232 -12.10 9.01 27.12
CA HIS A 232 -11.32 8.12 27.97
C HIS A 232 -10.37 7.22 27.13
N ALA A 233 -10.85 6.66 26.01
CA ALA A 233 -10.03 5.83 25.14
C ALA A 233 -8.86 6.62 24.49
N LEU A 234 -9.14 7.87 24.05
CA LEU A 234 -8.13 8.75 23.46
C LEU A 234 -7.06 9.14 24.49
N LEU A 235 -7.46 9.50 25.69
CA LEU A 235 -6.54 9.88 26.76
C LEU A 235 -5.62 8.72 27.17
N LEU A 236 -6.14 7.50 27.23
CA LEU A 236 -5.32 6.32 27.54
C LEU A 236 -4.26 6.07 26.45
N GLU A 237 -4.61 6.24 25.18
CA GLU A 237 -3.65 6.08 24.09
C GLU A 237 -2.62 7.22 24.07
N ASP A 238 -3.04 8.47 24.25
CA ASP A 238 -2.14 9.61 24.36
C ASP A 238 -1.17 9.47 25.54
N ARG A 239 -1.68 9.04 26.70
CA ARG A 239 -0.86 8.71 27.87
C ARG A 239 0.24 7.72 27.55
N ARG A 240 -0.10 6.64 26.85
CA ARG A 240 0.88 5.62 26.45
C ARG A 240 1.95 6.18 25.51
N ARG A 241 1.55 7.00 24.54
CA ARG A 241 2.47 7.63 23.57
C ARG A 241 3.38 8.64 24.26
N THR A 242 2.79 9.52 25.06
CA THR A 242 3.52 10.58 25.77
C THR A 242 4.45 10.02 26.83
N ALA A 243 4.03 8.99 27.58
CA ALA A 243 4.89 8.31 28.54
C ALA A 243 6.13 7.70 27.89
N ARG A 244 5.97 7.13 26.66
CA ARG A 244 7.11 6.62 25.88
C ARG A 244 8.06 7.74 25.45
N ALA A 245 7.52 8.88 24.99
CA ALA A 245 8.33 10.04 24.61
C ALA A 245 9.12 10.60 25.81
N VAL A 246 8.49 10.72 26.98
CA VAL A 246 9.17 11.12 28.23
C VAL A 246 10.26 10.15 28.60
N GLN A 247 9.98 8.85 28.49
CA GLN A 247 10.97 7.80 28.80
C GLN A 247 12.11 7.80 27.78
N GLY A 248 11.82 8.01 26.49
CA GLY A 248 12.83 8.15 25.44
C GLY A 248 13.78 9.31 25.71
N GLY A 249 13.23 10.46 26.14
CA GLY A 249 14.04 11.60 26.57
C GLY A 249 14.97 11.29 27.76
N ARG A 250 14.49 10.55 28.75
CA ARG A 250 15.31 10.11 29.90
C ARG A 250 16.41 9.13 29.49
N ASP A 251 16.15 8.30 28.48
CA ASP A 251 17.10 7.31 28.00
C ASP A 251 18.07 7.86 26.94
N LEU A 252 18.00 9.12 26.56
CA LEU A 252 18.79 9.70 25.48
C LEU A 252 20.29 9.46 25.65
N HIS A 253 20.80 9.58 26.87
CA HIS A 253 22.22 9.28 27.17
C HIS A 253 22.55 7.81 26.87
N ARG A 254 21.67 6.88 27.30
CA ARG A 254 21.86 5.44 27.06
C ARG A 254 21.80 5.12 25.57
N PHE A 255 20.90 5.74 24.84
CA PHE A 255 20.81 5.59 23.39
C PHE A 255 22.06 6.13 22.69
N THR A 256 22.53 7.32 23.07
CA THR A 256 23.75 7.90 22.51
C THR A 256 24.97 6.99 22.77
N GLN A 257 25.09 6.42 23.98
CA GLN A 257 26.16 5.46 24.31
C GLN A 257 26.02 4.16 23.50
N ALA A 258 24.80 3.65 23.34
CA ALA A 258 24.53 2.47 22.52
C ALA A 258 24.87 2.70 21.05
N ILE A 259 24.51 3.84 20.48
CA ILE A 259 24.86 4.20 19.09
C ILE A 259 26.40 4.27 18.92
N ARG A 260 27.13 4.77 19.91
CA ARG A 260 28.61 4.80 19.87
C ARG A 260 29.24 3.41 19.92
N SER A 261 28.54 2.40 20.45
CA SER A 261 29.01 1.00 20.51
C SER A 261 28.73 0.20 19.24
N LEU A 262 28.15 0.79 18.20
CA LEU A 262 28.03 0.15 16.90
C LEU A 262 29.40 -0.13 16.29
N LYS A 263 29.52 -1.26 15.59
CA LYS A 263 30.75 -1.63 14.87
C LYS A 263 31.09 -0.68 13.72
N GLN A 264 30.04 -0.04 13.14
CA GLN A 264 30.18 0.94 12.07
C GLN A 264 29.59 2.30 12.49
N ARG A 265 30.25 3.38 12.10
CA ARG A 265 29.78 4.73 12.42
C ARG A 265 28.63 5.13 11.48
N LEU A 266 27.62 5.78 12.04
CA LEU A 266 26.57 6.41 11.28
C LEU A 266 26.99 7.80 10.77
N TYR A 267 26.51 8.15 9.60
CA TYR A 267 26.58 9.54 9.12
C TYR A 267 25.67 10.45 9.97
N PRO A 268 25.95 11.77 10.04
CA PRO A 268 25.16 12.69 10.87
C PRO A 268 23.64 12.59 10.62
N TYR A 269 23.21 12.60 9.36
CA TYR A 269 21.81 12.50 9.00
C TYR A 269 21.20 11.15 9.40
N GLN A 270 21.93 10.06 9.30
CA GLN A 270 21.46 8.72 9.73
C GLN A 270 21.23 8.70 11.23
N ARG A 271 22.15 9.30 11.97
CA ARG A 271 22.06 9.41 13.42
C ARG A 271 20.84 10.24 13.84
N GLU A 272 20.58 11.36 13.19
CA GLU A 272 19.39 12.19 13.42
C GLU A 272 18.08 11.38 13.32
N ALA A 273 17.91 10.57 12.27
CA ALA A 273 16.73 9.75 12.09
C ALA A 273 16.61 8.66 13.17
N VAL A 274 17.73 8.04 13.55
CA VAL A 274 17.77 7.07 14.64
C VAL A 274 17.35 7.72 15.95
N GLU A 275 17.93 8.87 16.30
CA GLU A 275 17.61 9.62 17.53
C GLU A 275 16.13 10.04 17.55
N ARG A 276 15.58 10.48 16.41
CA ARG A 276 14.16 10.81 16.29
C ARG A 276 13.25 9.60 16.48
N PHE A 277 13.59 8.45 15.89
CA PHE A 277 12.85 7.21 16.14
C PHE A 277 12.90 6.80 17.61
N LEU A 278 14.08 6.84 18.22
CA LEU A 278 14.26 6.48 19.64
C LEU A 278 13.48 7.39 20.60
N SER A 279 13.30 8.66 20.23
CA SER A 279 12.50 9.61 20.98
C SER A 279 10.99 9.34 20.85
N ASN A 280 10.53 9.03 19.63
CA ASN A 280 9.09 8.89 19.34
C ASN A 280 8.58 7.45 19.45
N GLY A 281 9.44 6.47 19.23
CA GLY A 281 9.10 5.04 19.19
C GLY A 281 8.39 4.61 17.89
N ARG A 282 8.00 5.55 17.04
CA ARG A 282 7.28 5.28 15.77
C ARG A 282 7.80 6.22 14.68
N LEU A 283 8.20 5.68 13.54
CA LEU A 283 8.74 6.48 12.44
C LEU A 283 8.55 5.78 11.09
N LEU A 284 8.15 6.55 10.08
CA LEU A 284 8.30 6.23 8.68
C LEU A 284 9.58 6.87 8.15
N LEU A 285 10.57 6.05 7.85
CA LEU A 285 11.81 6.47 7.23
C LEU A 285 11.69 6.36 5.71
N ALA A 286 11.38 7.48 5.09
CA ALA A 286 11.09 7.60 3.66
C ALA A 286 12.26 8.21 2.86
N ASP A 287 13.47 8.07 3.36
CA ASP A 287 14.70 8.53 2.71
C ASP A 287 14.85 7.93 1.32
N ASP A 288 15.44 8.68 0.40
CA ASP A 288 15.78 8.18 -0.92
C ASP A 288 16.57 6.87 -0.87
N MET A 289 16.51 6.12 -1.95
CA MET A 289 17.25 4.87 -2.07
C MET A 289 18.76 5.13 -2.01
N GLY A 290 19.48 4.21 -1.34
CA GLY A 290 20.93 4.34 -1.19
C GLY A 290 21.39 5.20 -0.01
N LEU A 291 20.51 5.83 0.75
CA LEU A 291 20.82 6.58 1.97
C LEU A 291 21.04 5.70 3.22
N GLY A 292 21.08 4.38 3.07
CA GLY A 292 21.38 3.45 4.15
C GLY A 292 20.26 3.30 5.18
N LYS A 293 19.00 3.22 4.74
CA LYS A 293 17.85 2.96 5.63
C LYS A 293 18.02 1.69 6.48
N THR A 294 18.57 0.63 5.90
CA THR A 294 18.86 -0.62 6.62
C THR A 294 19.84 -0.39 7.78
N ALA A 295 20.92 0.36 7.56
CA ALA A 295 21.89 0.70 8.60
C ALA A 295 21.25 1.51 9.74
N GLN A 296 20.39 2.48 9.40
CA GLN A 296 19.63 3.28 10.36
C GLN A 296 18.69 2.39 11.20
N ALA A 297 17.99 1.46 10.56
CA ALA A 297 17.09 0.54 11.25
C ALA A 297 17.86 -0.43 12.17
N ILE A 298 18.97 -0.99 11.73
CA ILE A 298 19.84 -1.85 12.56
C ILE A 298 20.36 -1.07 13.77
N ALA A 299 20.81 0.17 13.57
CA ALA A 299 21.29 1.03 14.65
C ALA A 299 20.19 1.35 15.67
N ALA A 300 18.96 1.59 15.21
CA ALA A 300 17.80 1.78 16.07
C ALA A 300 17.48 0.51 16.90
N CYS A 301 17.50 -0.65 16.26
CA CYS A 301 17.32 -1.95 16.91
C CYS A 301 18.41 -2.19 17.99
N HIS A 302 19.66 -1.95 17.62
CA HIS A 302 20.81 -2.05 18.54
C HIS A 302 20.65 -1.16 19.76
N ALA A 303 20.32 0.12 19.55
CA ALA A 303 20.16 1.09 20.63
C ALA A 303 19.05 0.70 21.60
N LEU A 304 17.89 0.28 21.11
CA LEU A 304 16.78 -0.18 21.93
C LEU A 304 17.12 -1.48 22.68
N TRP A 305 17.80 -2.41 22.03
CA TRP A 305 18.22 -3.66 22.63
C TRP A 305 19.26 -3.46 23.74
N ARG A 306 20.27 -2.63 23.50
CA ARG A 306 21.31 -2.27 24.51
C ARG A 306 20.71 -1.52 25.69
N ALA A 307 19.78 -0.60 25.44
CA ALA A 307 19.08 0.12 26.50
C ALA A 307 18.06 -0.76 27.27
N GLY A 308 17.85 -2.01 26.88
CA GLY A 308 16.91 -2.94 27.51
C GLY A 308 15.43 -2.60 27.26
N ARG A 309 15.13 -1.78 26.24
CA ARG A 309 13.77 -1.36 25.87
C ARG A 309 13.08 -2.35 24.95
N VAL A 310 13.84 -3.13 24.20
CA VAL A 310 13.36 -4.19 23.33
C VAL A 310 14.03 -5.51 23.74
N ARG A 311 13.22 -6.49 24.01
CA ARG A 311 13.65 -7.88 24.24
C ARG A 311 13.48 -8.71 22.98
N ARG A 312 12.35 -8.54 22.30
CA ARG A 312 11.95 -9.30 21.09
C ARG A 312 11.64 -8.33 19.97
N GLY A 313 12.39 -8.40 18.88
CA GLY A 313 12.19 -7.60 17.70
C GLY A 313 11.90 -8.47 16.47
N LEU A 314 10.96 -8.06 15.63
CA LEU A 314 10.64 -8.69 14.35
C LEU A 314 11.02 -7.75 13.22
N VAL A 315 11.83 -8.24 12.30
CA VAL A 315 12.20 -7.51 11.07
C VAL A 315 11.52 -8.21 9.89
N VAL A 316 10.61 -7.52 9.21
CA VAL A 316 9.84 -8.05 8.08
C VAL A 316 10.35 -7.43 6.80
N VAL A 317 10.86 -8.26 5.91
CA VAL A 317 11.54 -7.84 4.68
C VAL A 317 11.04 -8.67 3.49
N PRO A 318 11.24 -8.24 2.24
CA PRO A 318 11.07 -9.13 1.09
C PRO A 318 11.93 -10.39 1.23
N ALA A 319 11.42 -11.54 0.78
CA ALA A 319 12.07 -12.85 0.97
C ALA A 319 13.54 -12.87 0.49
N ALA A 320 13.81 -12.22 -0.65
CA ALA A 320 15.15 -12.14 -1.23
C ALA A 320 16.15 -11.34 -0.36
N LEU A 321 15.66 -10.45 0.50
CA LEU A 321 16.51 -9.58 1.32
C LEU A 321 16.92 -10.19 2.67
N LYS A 322 16.32 -11.27 3.13
CA LYS A 322 16.63 -11.87 4.43
C LYS A 322 18.12 -12.15 4.63
N PRO A 323 18.84 -12.79 3.69
CA PRO A 323 20.27 -13.04 3.87
C PRO A 323 21.12 -11.77 3.89
N GLN A 324 20.74 -10.75 3.11
CA GLN A 324 21.42 -9.47 3.10
C GLN A 324 21.25 -8.74 4.44
N TRP A 325 20.02 -8.70 4.98
CA TRP A 325 19.74 -8.10 6.28
C TRP A 325 20.59 -8.75 7.39
N LEU A 326 20.73 -10.07 7.37
CA LEU A 326 21.55 -10.75 8.35
C LEU A 326 23.04 -10.41 8.23
N ARG A 327 23.57 -10.32 6.99
CA ARG A 327 24.97 -9.89 6.76
C ARG A 327 25.19 -8.46 7.23
N GLU A 328 24.32 -7.52 6.85
CA GLU A 328 24.41 -6.12 7.31
C GLU A 328 24.26 -6.02 8.84
N TRP A 329 23.38 -6.84 9.42
CA TRP A 329 23.23 -6.92 10.87
C TRP A 329 24.55 -7.27 11.57
N GLN A 330 25.24 -8.29 11.11
CA GLN A 330 26.53 -8.74 11.68
C GLN A 330 27.64 -7.68 11.53
N LEU A 331 27.58 -6.88 10.44
CA LEU A 331 28.53 -5.78 10.23
C LEU A 331 28.32 -4.61 11.18
N PHE A 332 27.10 -4.34 11.62
CA PHE A 332 26.76 -3.16 12.43
C PHE A 332 26.64 -3.46 13.93
N THR A 333 26.17 -4.65 14.30
CA THR A 333 25.80 -4.94 15.68
C THR A 333 26.20 -6.36 16.11
N ASP A 334 26.28 -6.53 17.43
CA ASP A 334 26.40 -7.82 18.11
C ASP A 334 25.06 -8.33 18.69
N ALA A 335 23.98 -7.57 18.51
CA ALA A 335 22.66 -8.00 18.96
C ALA A 335 22.25 -9.32 18.25
N PRO A 336 21.74 -10.31 18.99
CA PRO A 336 21.37 -11.59 18.40
C PRO A 336 20.27 -11.44 17.36
N ALA A 337 20.48 -11.99 16.16
CA ALA A 337 19.46 -12.05 15.11
C ALA A 337 19.51 -13.39 14.39
N ALA A 338 18.34 -13.91 14.03
CA ALA A 338 18.18 -15.16 13.27
C ALA A 338 17.15 -14.98 12.16
N VAL A 339 17.37 -15.66 11.03
CA VAL A 339 16.42 -15.72 9.94
C VAL A 339 15.38 -16.80 10.21
N LEU A 340 14.09 -16.46 10.04
CA LEU A 340 13.00 -17.42 10.07
C LEU A 340 12.96 -18.17 8.72
N ASP A 341 13.34 -19.42 8.72
CA ASP A 341 13.33 -20.30 7.55
C ASP A 341 12.73 -21.67 7.90
N GLY A 342 12.53 -22.48 6.88
CA GLY A 342 12.09 -23.86 7.03
C GLY A 342 10.56 -24.02 7.12
N ASN A 343 10.17 -25.21 7.56
CA ASN A 343 8.78 -25.61 7.71
C ASN A 343 8.08 -24.94 8.93
N PRO A 344 6.75 -25.02 9.08
CA PRO A 344 6.03 -24.41 10.20
C PRO A 344 6.53 -24.84 11.60
N ALA A 345 6.96 -26.09 11.77
CA ALA A 345 7.45 -26.58 13.05
C ALA A 345 8.81 -25.95 13.40
N GLN A 346 9.71 -25.83 12.44
CA GLN A 346 11.00 -25.18 12.61
C GLN A 346 10.85 -23.69 12.95
N ARG A 347 9.92 -23.01 12.28
CA ARG A 347 9.65 -21.60 12.59
C ARG A 347 9.03 -21.41 13.97
N ARG A 348 8.12 -22.31 14.40
CA ARG A 348 7.57 -22.31 15.76
C ARG A 348 8.70 -22.47 16.77
N ALA A 349 9.59 -23.44 16.59
CA ALA A 349 10.75 -23.65 17.47
C ALA A 349 11.67 -22.41 17.52
N ALA A 350 11.84 -21.69 16.39
CA ALA A 350 12.61 -20.46 16.35
C ALA A 350 11.97 -19.34 17.20
N PHE A 351 10.63 -19.19 17.18
CA PHE A 351 9.93 -18.25 18.06
C PHE A 351 10.06 -18.62 19.54
N GLU A 352 9.93 -19.89 19.87
CA GLU A 352 10.07 -20.40 21.25
C GLU A 352 11.48 -20.23 21.80
N ALA A 353 12.50 -20.49 20.96
CA ALA A 353 13.92 -20.32 21.32
C ALA A 353 14.32 -18.85 21.49
N CYS A 354 13.74 -17.94 20.74
CA CYS A 354 14.08 -16.52 20.76
C CYS A 354 13.40 -15.79 21.91
N ARG A 355 13.93 -15.94 23.11
CA ARG A 355 13.47 -15.20 24.30
C ARG A 355 13.95 -13.74 24.32
N ARG A 356 15.11 -13.47 23.73
CA ARG A 356 15.70 -12.13 23.64
C ARG A 356 16.56 -12.04 22.39
N GLY A 357 16.20 -11.18 21.44
CA GLY A 357 16.88 -10.99 20.17
C GLY A 357 15.91 -10.60 19.06
N PHE A 358 16.36 -10.78 17.83
CA PHE A 358 15.62 -10.37 16.64
C PHE A 358 15.39 -11.55 15.70
N LEU A 359 14.20 -11.58 15.09
CA LEU A 359 13.86 -12.55 14.06
C LEU A 359 13.62 -11.80 12.75
N VAL A 360 14.24 -12.28 11.68
CA VAL A 360 14.07 -11.74 10.33
C VAL A 360 13.13 -12.65 9.54
N SER A 361 11.96 -12.13 9.19
CA SER A 361 10.88 -12.81 8.48
C SER A 361 10.59 -12.15 7.14
N ASN A 362 9.75 -12.76 6.32
CA ASN A 362 9.16 -12.09 5.17
C ASN A 362 7.64 -11.88 5.33
N TYR A 363 7.05 -11.07 4.45
CA TYR A 363 5.63 -10.74 4.51
C TYR A 363 4.71 -11.97 4.37
N GLU A 364 5.08 -12.91 3.53
CA GLU A 364 4.32 -14.15 3.29
C GLU A 364 4.37 -15.09 4.51
N GLN A 365 5.50 -15.14 5.21
CA GLN A 365 5.63 -15.88 6.49
C GLN A 365 4.82 -15.19 7.57
N LEU A 366 4.87 -13.85 7.67
CA LEU A 366 4.08 -13.10 8.64
C LEU A 366 2.59 -13.40 8.53
N ILE A 367 2.05 -13.52 7.30
CA ILE A 367 0.65 -13.87 7.07
C ILE A 367 0.33 -15.28 7.61
N ARG A 368 1.22 -16.23 7.41
CA ARG A 368 1.02 -17.63 7.83
C ARG A 368 1.20 -17.84 9.33
N ASP A 369 2.13 -17.08 9.93
CA ASP A 369 2.56 -17.26 11.31
C ASP A 369 1.99 -16.16 12.25
N LEU A 370 0.92 -15.47 11.85
CA LEU A 370 0.36 -14.32 12.61
C LEU A 370 0.07 -14.65 14.08
N ASP A 371 -0.52 -15.81 14.35
CA ASP A 371 -0.86 -16.21 15.71
C ASP A 371 0.38 -16.51 16.55
N LEU A 372 1.43 -17.07 15.93
CA LEU A 372 2.74 -17.26 16.59
C LEU A 372 3.40 -15.91 16.93
N VAL A 373 3.35 -14.96 15.99
CA VAL A 373 3.89 -13.60 16.20
C VAL A 373 3.14 -12.89 17.32
N ARG A 374 1.81 -13.00 17.36
CA ARG A 374 0.99 -12.42 18.44
C ARG A 374 1.32 -13.04 19.80
N ALA A 375 1.40 -14.35 19.85
CA ALA A 375 1.74 -15.08 21.09
C ALA A 375 3.17 -14.76 21.54
N TRP A 376 4.11 -14.63 20.61
CA TRP A 376 5.49 -14.24 20.89
C TRP A 376 5.57 -12.80 21.40
N GLY A 377 4.72 -11.90 20.91
CA GLY A 377 4.56 -10.53 21.38
C GLY A 377 5.81 -9.68 21.17
N PRO A 378 6.16 -9.27 19.95
CA PRO A 378 7.31 -8.41 19.69
C PRO A 378 7.15 -7.02 20.31
N ASP A 379 8.23 -6.49 20.91
CA ASP A 379 8.29 -5.11 21.40
C ASP A 379 8.52 -4.12 20.26
N LEU A 380 9.20 -4.56 19.20
CA LEU A 380 9.53 -3.78 18.00
C LEU A 380 9.20 -4.58 16.74
N ILE A 381 8.58 -3.93 15.79
CA ILE A 381 8.49 -4.42 14.41
C ILE A 381 9.11 -3.39 13.46
N VAL A 382 10.03 -3.87 12.62
CA VAL A 382 10.59 -3.12 11.48
C VAL A 382 9.99 -3.69 10.20
N LEU A 383 9.44 -2.82 9.35
CA LEU A 383 8.96 -3.19 8.01
C LEU A 383 9.88 -2.58 6.98
N ASP A 384 10.51 -3.39 6.15
CA ASP A 384 11.29 -2.92 5.00
C ASP A 384 10.50 -3.09 3.70
N GLU A 385 10.74 -2.18 2.73
CA GLU A 385 9.99 -2.07 1.48
C GLU A 385 8.47 -2.06 1.74
N ALA A 386 8.07 -1.10 2.59
CA ALA A 386 6.71 -1.03 3.12
C ALA A 386 5.62 -0.68 2.09
N GLN A 387 5.97 -0.39 0.84
CA GLN A 387 4.99 -0.35 -0.26
C GLN A 387 4.20 -1.66 -0.39
N ARG A 388 4.67 -2.76 0.21
CA ARG A 388 3.91 -4.03 0.34
C ARG A 388 2.60 -3.89 1.13
N ILE A 389 2.45 -2.85 1.95
CA ILE A 389 1.23 -2.54 2.71
C ILE A 389 0.52 -1.28 2.24
N LYS A 390 0.90 -0.72 1.08
CA LYS A 390 0.30 0.50 0.51
C LYS A 390 -1.19 0.37 0.24
N ASN A 391 -1.65 -0.84 -0.08
CA ASN A 391 -3.05 -1.12 -0.26
C ASN A 391 -3.65 -1.84 0.94
N TRP A 392 -4.52 -1.14 1.64
CA TRP A 392 -5.20 -1.58 2.86
C TRP A 392 -6.16 -2.78 2.68
N ALA A 393 -6.64 -3.05 1.46
CA ALA A 393 -7.50 -4.21 1.18
C ALA A 393 -6.70 -5.52 1.02
N THR A 394 -5.38 -5.47 0.88
CA THR A 394 -4.57 -6.67 0.72
C THR A 394 -4.45 -7.48 2.01
N LYS A 395 -4.36 -8.80 1.88
CA LYS A 395 -4.14 -9.70 3.01
C LYS A 395 -2.90 -9.31 3.82
N THR A 396 -1.85 -8.85 3.16
CA THR A 396 -0.61 -8.38 3.78
C THR A 396 -0.86 -7.16 4.68
N ALA A 397 -1.51 -6.13 4.14
CA ALA A 397 -1.82 -4.93 4.91
C ALA A 397 -2.75 -5.22 6.10
N LEU A 398 -3.80 -6.03 5.87
CA LEU A 398 -4.72 -6.44 6.92
C LEU A 398 -4.02 -7.23 8.03
N THR A 399 -3.05 -8.08 7.69
CA THR A 399 -2.27 -8.85 8.67
C THR A 399 -1.36 -7.94 9.51
N VAL A 400 -0.59 -7.08 8.85
CA VAL A 400 0.32 -6.14 9.52
C VAL A 400 -0.45 -5.21 10.46
N LYS A 401 -1.60 -4.70 10.04
CA LYS A 401 -2.45 -3.79 10.84
C LYS A 401 -3.09 -4.43 12.08
N GLN A 402 -3.04 -5.76 12.19
CA GLN A 402 -3.45 -6.48 13.39
C GLN A 402 -2.37 -6.54 14.47
N LEU A 403 -1.15 -6.10 14.17
CA LEU A 403 -0.02 -6.08 15.09
C LEU A 403 0.17 -4.66 15.64
N ASP A 404 0.22 -4.53 16.96
CA ASP A 404 0.34 -3.27 17.69
C ASP A 404 1.55 -3.26 18.65
N PRO A 405 2.80 -3.38 18.13
CA PRO A 405 3.97 -3.32 18.96
C PRO A 405 4.21 -1.89 19.50
N PRO A 406 4.86 -1.74 20.66
CA PRO A 406 5.23 -0.44 21.20
C PRO A 406 6.09 0.40 20.26
N TYR A 407 7.07 -0.23 19.60
CA TYR A 407 7.98 0.42 18.67
C TYR A 407 7.69 -0.02 17.23
N ARG A 408 7.59 0.95 16.30
CA ARG A 408 7.28 0.72 14.88
C ARG A 408 8.20 1.53 14.01
N LEU A 409 9.02 0.86 13.22
CA LEU A 409 9.90 1.48 12.25
C LEU A 409 9.55 0.97 10.85
N VAL A 410 9.25 1.88 9.97
CA VAL A 410 8.85 1.57 8.59
C VAL A 410 9.86 2.18 7.64
N LEU A 411 10.37 1.38 6.72
CA LEU A 411 11.35 1.78 5.73
C LEU A 411 10.74 1.69 4.34
N THR A 412 10.83 2.74 3.57
CA THR A 412 10.49 2.73 2.14
C THR A 412 11.26 3.81 1.41
N GLY A 413 11.63 3.56 0.16
CA GLY A 413 12.17 4.60 -0.74
C GLY A 413 11.07 5.36 -1.46
N THR A 414 9.87 4.78 -1.51
CA THR A 414 8.71 5.29 -2.24
C THR A 414 7.46 5.11 -1.39
N PRO A 415 7.16 6.06 -0.50
CA PRO A 415 6.01 5.96 0.39
C PRO A 415 4.67 6.06 -0.36
N MET A 416 4.69 6.56 -1.59
CA MET A 416 3.55 6.69 -2.50
C MET A 416 4.03 6.47 -3.93
N GLU A 417 3.28 5.74 -4.73
CA GLU A 417 3.60 5.53 -6.14
C GLU A 417 2.59 6.24 -7.06
N ASN A 418 1.30 6.13 -6.76
CA ASN A 418 0.27 6.66 -7.63
C ASN A 418 -0.81 7.48 -6.90
N ARG A 419 -1.10 7.16 -5.64
CA ARG A 419 -2.25 7.72 -4.92
C ARG A 419 -1.90 8.09 -3.49
N LEU A 420 -2.53 9.16 -3.01
CA LEU A 420 -2.38 9.63 -1.62
C LEU A 420 -2.89 8.59 -0.60
N ASP A 421 -3.84 7.75 -0.98
CA ASP A 421 -4.36 6.64 -0.16
C ASP A 421 -3.28 5.60 0.15
N GLU A 422 -2.31 5.40 -0.75
CA GLU A 422 -1.18 4.48 -0.53
C GLU A 422 -0.32 4.93 0.64
N LEU A 423 0.01 6.23 0.67
CA LEU A 423 0.71 6.85 1.79
C LEU A 423 -0.10 6.73 3.08
N ALA A 424 -1.41 7.01 3.02
CA ALA A 424 -2.28 6.91 4.18
C ALA A 424 -2.32 5.49 4.76
N SER A 425 -2.30 4.47 3.91
CA SER A 425 -2.27 3.08 4.36
C SER A 425 -1.01 2.73 5.14
N ILE A 426 0.15 3.23 4.70
CA ILE A 426 1.44 3.02 5.37
C ILE A 426 1.51 3.81 6.67
N VAL A 427 1.16 5.10 6.61
CA VAL A 427 1.22 6.02 7.76
C VAL A 427 0.27 5.59 8.86
N GLU A 428 -0.91 5.03 8.54
CA GLU A 428 -1.86 4.52 9.54
C GLU A 428 -1.23 3.49 10.47
N TRP A 429 -0.35 2.63 9.98
CA TRP A 429 0.31 1.66 10.84
C TRP A 429 1.41 2.29 11.70
N VAL A 430 2.04 3.36 11.25
CA VAL A 430 3.04 4.13 12.03
C VAL A 430 2.34 5.00 13.06
N ASP A 431 1.46 5.88 12.59
CA ASP A 431 0.66 6.79 13.42
C ASP A 431 -0.74 6.93 12.82
N ASP A 432 -1.70 6.29 13.47
CA ASP A 432 -3.07 6.20 13.03
C ASP A 432 -3.87 7.52 13.13
N LEU A 433 -3.29 8.56 13.72
CA LEU A 433 -3.90 9.90 13.81
C LEU A 433 -3.28 10.92 12.84
N ALA A 434 -2.12 10.64 12.28
CA ALA A 434 -1.38 11.62 11.48
C ALA A 434 -2.14 12.11 10.25
N LEU A 435 -2.78 11.20 9.50
CA LEU A 435 -3.52 11.52 8.27
C LEU A 435 -5.05 11.36 8.38
N GLU A 436 -5.56 11.17 9.60
CA GLU A 436 -7.01 11.10 9.80
C GLU A 436 -7.67 12.50 9.67
N PRO A 437 -8.90 12.57 9.19
CA PRO A 437 -9.75 11.48 8.72
C PRO A 437 -9.44 11.10 7.28
N LYS A 438 -9.42 9.78 6.99
CA LYS A 438 -9.09 9.24 5.67
C LYS A 438 -10.04 9.68 4.57
N TRP A 439 -11.35 9.73 4.84
CA TRP A 439 -12.36 10.13 3.86
C TRP A 439 -12.11 11.53 3.30
N ARG A 440 -11.46 12.41 4.08
CA ARG A 440 -11.14 13.79 3.70
C ARG A 440 -9.83 13.91 2.95
N LEU A 441 -8.92 12.95 3.10
CA LEU A 441 -7.54 13.09 2.65
C LEU A 441 -7.46 13.39 1.14
N VAL A 442 -8.08 12.56 0.33
CA VAL A 442 -8.06 12.74 -1.12
C VAL A 442 -8.82 14.00 -1.54
N PRO A 443 -10.12 14.19 -1.22
CA PRO A 443 -10.87 15.35 -1.73
C PRO A 443 -10.35 16.69 -1.19
N TRP A 444 -9.65 16.70 -0.06
CA TRP A 444 -9.06 17.92 0.50
C TRP A 444 -7.71 18.27 -0.14
N HIS A 445 -6.88 17.25 -0.41
CA HIS A 445 -5.53 17.46 -0.93
C HIS A 445 -5.41 17.32 -2.46
N THR A 446 -6.52 17.13 -3.17
CA THR A 446 -6.51 17.04 -4.63
C THR A 446 -7.45 18.08 -5.25
N THR A 447 -7.11 18.55 -6.44
CA THR A 447 -7.97 19.39 -7.28
C THR A 447 -8.63 18.50 -8.32
N PRO A 448 -9.99 18.42 -8.37
CA PRO A 448 -10.68 17.72 -9.46
C PRO A 448 -10.51 18.48 -10.79
N VAL A 449 -10.54 17.78 -11.88
CA VAL A 449 -10.73 18.38 -13.20
C VAL A 449 -12.21 18.68 -13.39
N ASP A 450 -12.55 19.84 -13.91
CA ASP A 450 -13.94 20.30 -14.10
C ASP A 450 -14.84 19.22 -14.72
N GLY A 451 -15.88 18.83 -13.97
CA GLY A 451 -16.91 17.88 -14.41
C GLY A 451 -16.47 16.41 -14.49
N ARG A 452 -15.27 16.05 -13.99
CA ARG A 452 -14.75 14.68 -14.03
C ARG A 452 -14.23 14.22 -12.65
N THR A 453 -14.17 12.92 -12.44
CA THR A 453 -13.56 12.28 -11.24
C THR A 453 -12.02 12.29 -11.28
N GLU A 454 -11.44 12.93 -12.29
CA GLU A 454 -9.99 12.98 -12.51
C GLU A 454 -9.31 14.01 -11.60
N ILE A 455 -8.13 13.67 -11.10
CA ILE A 455 -7.32 14.56 -10.28
C ILE A 455 -6.46 15.42 -11.19
N GLY A 456 -6.71 16.73 -11.19
CA GLY A 456 -5.96 17.73 -11.98
C GLY A 456 -4.77 18.35 -11.24
N GLY A 457 -4.62 18.04 -9.96
CA GLY A 457 -3.53 18.59 -9.15
C GLY A 457 -3.56 18.14 -7.70
N ALA A 458 -2.61 18.64 -6.93
CA ALA A 458 -2.59 18.51 -5.49
C ALA A 458 -2.54 19.91 -4.85
N ARG A 459 -3.23 20.08 -3.75
CA ARG A 459 -3.38 21.34 -3.00
C ARG A 459 -3.24 21.10 -1.50
N HIS A 460 -3.05 22.18 -0.75
CA HIS A 460 -2.86 22.15 0.70
C HIS A 460 -1.70 21.25 1.14
N LEU A 461 -0.61 21.28 0.38
CA LEU A 461 0.54 20.41 0.56
C LEU A 461 1.32 20.77 1.83
N ASP A 462 1.37 22.04 2.21
CA ASP A 462 2.02 22.47 3.45
C ASP A 462 1.35 21.84 4.66
N THR A 463 0.02 21.80 4.68
CA THR A 463 -0.74 21.11 5.73
C THR A 463 -0.45 19.63 5.76
N LEU A 464 -0.33 18.98 4.60
CA LEU A 464 0.03 17.56 4.50
C LEU A 464 1.43 17.31 5.03
N ARG A 465 2.42 18.11 4.61
CA ARG A 465 3.82 18.03 5.07
C ARG A 465 3.92 18.21 6.58
N LEU A 466 3.23 19.22 7.13
CA LEU A 466 3.19 19.49 8.57
C LEU A 466 2.64 18.28 9.36
N ARG A 467 1.58 17.66 8.86
CA ARG A 467 0.99 16.46 9.49
C ARG A 467 1.91 15.25 9.44
N LEU A 468 2.64 15.08 8.35
CA LEU A 468 3.62 14.00 8.17
C LEU A 468 4.90 14.26 8.97
N ALA A 469 5.27 15.52 9.17
CA ALA A 469 6.48 15.90 9.91
C ALA A 469 6.57 15.28 11.30
N GLY A 470 5.44 14.94 11.95
CA GLY A 470 5.42 14.25 13.25
C GLY A 470 5.88 12.79 13.21
N CYS A 471 5.63 12.08 12.13
CA CYS A 471 5.79 10.63 12.03
C CYS A 471 6.66 10.15 10.85
N MET A 472 7.13 11.05 9.99
CA MET A 472 7.91 10.72 8.79
C MET A 472 9.21 11.56 8.73
N ILE A 473 10.27 10.94 8.23
CA ILE A 473 11.47 11.60 7.74
C ILE A 473 11.65 11.24 6.28
N ARG A 474 11.88 12.24 5.45
CA ARG A 474 12.27 12.09 4.06
C ARG A 474 13.41 13.03 3.75
N ARG A 475 14.46 12.49 3.14
CA ARG A 475 15.61 13.26 2.67
C ARG A 475 15.94 12.82 1.25
N VAL A 476 16.24 13.79 0.43
CA VAL A 476 16.65 13.57 -0.96
C VAL A 476 18.15 13.37 -1.00
N ARG A 477 18.59 12.40 -1.77
CA ARG A 477 19.99 12.00 -1.88
C ARG A 477 20.91 13.18 -2.20
N ARG A 478 20.54 14.02 -3.16
CA ARG A 478 21.32 15.18 -3.60
C ARG A 478 21.55 16.26 -2.51
N GLU A 479 20.67 16.33 -1.52
CA GLU A 479 20.76 17.31 -0.42
C GLU A 479 21.69 16.85 0.70
N VAL A 480 21.72 15.54 0.93
CA VAL A 480 22.40 14.94 2.08
C VAL A 480 23.80 14.45 1.74
N LEU A 481 24.01 14.05 0.50
CA LEU A 481 25.26 13.44 0.06
C LEU A 481 25.95 14.31 -0.99
N SER A 482 26.54 15.43 -0.55
CA SER A 482 27.47 16.21 -1.37
C SER A 482 28.70 15.40 -1.85
N GLN A 483 28.90 14.21 -1.29
CA GLN A 483 30.04 13.32 -1.56
C GLN A 483 29.74 12.27 -2.65
N LEU A 484 28.50 12.15 -3.14
CA LEU A 484 28.21 11.24 -4.24
C LEU A 484 28.81 11.79 -5.54
N PRO A 485 29.44 10.94 -6.35
CA PRO A 485 29.94 11.34 -7.65
C PRO A 485 28.80 11.77 -8.58
N ALA A 486 29.13 12.47 -9.65
CA ALA A 486 28.18 12.90 -10.66
C ALA A 486 27.42 11.71 -11.26
N ARG A 487 26.13 11.91 -11.56
CA ARG A 487 25.28 10.96 -12.29
C ARG A 487 24.87 11.62 -13.60
N THR A 488 25.07 10.90 -14.69
CA THR A 488 24.65 11.28 -16.04
C THR A 488 23.59 10.31 -16.52
N ASP A 489 22.41 10.80 -16.84
CA ASP A 489 21.33 10.01 -17.45
C ASP A 489 21.24 10.34 -18.93
N THR A 490 21.42 9.33 -19.78
CA THR A 490 21.41 9.47 -21.24
C THR A 490 20.25 8.65 -21.82
N ARG A 491 19.35 9.30 -22.53
CA ARG A 491 18.30 8.65 -23.33
C ARG A 491 18.85 8.42 -24.73
N ILE A 492 18.75 7.19 -25.21
CA ILE A 492 19.16 6.80 -26.55
C ILE A 492 17.89 6.42 -27.32
N PRO A 493 17.37 7.33 -28.17
CA PRO A 493 16.26 7.03 -29.03
C PRO A 493 16.70 6.10 -30.15
N LEU A 494 15.92 5.06 -30.40
CA LEU A 494 16.21 4.03 -31.41
C LEU A 494 14.98 3.82 -32.29
N GLU A 495 15.15 4.01 -33.59
CA GLU A 495 14.08 3.77 -34.54
C GLU A 495 13.75 2.27 -34.64
N MET A 496 12.45 1.94 -34.53
CA MET A 496 11.99 0.57 -34.76
C MET A 496 12.14 0.18 -36.24
N THR A 497 12.40 -1.09 -36.52
CA THR A 497 12.38 -1.59 -37.88
C THR A 497 10.96 -1.51 -38.46
N ALA A 498 10.84 -1.46 -39.80
CA ALA A 498 9.53 -1.41 -40.48
C ALA A 498 8.61 -2.56 -40.03
N GLU A 499 9.17 -3.77 -39.86
CA GLU A 499 8.43 -4.93 -39.36
C GLU A 499 7.96 -4.77 -37.92
N GLN A 500 8.80 -4.16 -37.06
CA GLN A 500 8.39 -3.84 -35.68
C GLN A 500 7.25 -2.83 -35.64
N VAL A 501 7.32 -1.80 -36.49
CA VAL A 501 6.26 -0.76 -36.56
C VAL A 501 4.94 -1.39 -37.01
N GLU A 502 4.97 -2.23 -38.05
CA GLU A 502 3.78 -2.92 -38.57
C GLU A 502 3.12 -3.80 -37.49
N GLU A 503 3.88 -4.67 -36.84
CA GLU A 503 3.39 -5.56 -35.79
C GLU A 503 2.90 -4.76 -34.55
N HIS A 504 3.62 -3.71 -34.17
CA HIS A 504 3.23 -2.81 -33.07
C HIS A 504 1.90 -2.10 -33.36
N ASP A 505 1.75 -1.53 -34.55
CA ASP A 505 0.58 -0.73 -34.93
C ASP A 505 -0.64 -1.60 -35.20
N ALA A 506 -0.47 -2.85 -35.62
CA ALA A 506 -1.56 -3.81 -35.71
C ALA A 506 -2.31 -4.00 -34.37
N LEU A 507 -1.63 -3.80 -33.24
CA LEU A 507 -2.24 -3.91 -31.91
C LEU A 507 -3.02 -2.64 -31.50
N ASN A 508 -2.84 -1.51 -32.20
CA ASN A 508 -3.52 -0.25 -31.85
C ASN A 508 -5.05 -0.37 -32.00
N GLN A 509 -5.54 -1.04 -33.05
CA GLN A 509 -6.96 -1.18 -33.28
C GLN A 509 -7.68 -2.04 -32.22
N PRO A 510 -7.20 -3.24 -31.80
CA PRO A 510 -7.78 -3.98 -30.68
C PRO A 510 -7.78 -3.21 -29.38
N ILE A 511 -6.71 -2.48 -29.08
CA ILE A 511 -6.60 -1.65 -27.87
C ILE A 511 -7.66 -0.54 -27.91
N ALA A 512 -7.79 0.16 -29.06
CA ALA A 512 -8.79 1.20 -29.27
C ALA A 512 -10.22 0.72 -29.00
N GLN A 513 -10.55 -0.47 -29.49
CA GLN A 513 -11.89 -1.05 -29.31
C GLN A 513 -12.19 -1.33 -27.82
N ILE A 514 -11.20 -1.81 -27.06
CA ILE A 514 -11.37 -2.06 -25.63
C ILE A 514 -11.53 -0.73 -24.88
N LEU A 515 -10.70 0.27 -25.19
CA LEU A 515 -10.78 1.60 -24.59
C LEU A 515 -12.12 2.29 -24.88
N ALA A 516 -12.62 2.20 -26.12
CA ALA A 516 -13.94 2.74 -26.51
C ALA A 516 -15.09 2.08 -25.72
N ARG A 517 -14.99 0.79 -25.41
CA ARG A 517 -15.95 0.11 -24.52
C ARG A 517 -15.82 0.61 -23.08
N GLY A 518 -14.59 0.76 -22.58
CA GLY A 518 -14.32 1.28 -21.25
C GLY A 518 -14.84 2.69 -20.98
N LYS A 519 -15.02 3.50 -22.03
CA LYS A 519 -15.70 4.81 -21.95
C LYS A 519 -17.21 4.72 -21.75
N ARG A 520 -17.83 3.60 -22.15
CA ARG A 520 -19.29 3.42 -22.09
C ARG A 520 -19.73 2.62 -20.86
N ARG A 521 -18.89 1.71 -20.38
CA ARG A 521 -19.12 0.89 -19.19
C ARG A 521 -17.79 0.44 -18.59
N PRO A 522 -17.74 0.08 -17.30
CA PRO A 522 -16.57 -0.54 -16.70
C PRO A 522 -16.10 -1.76 -17.50
N LEU A 523 -14.80 -1.89 -17.70
CA LEU A 523 -14.24 -3.07 -18.35
C LEU A 523 -14.47 -4.30 -17.48
N THR A 524 -14.79 -5.43 -18.10
CA THR A 524 -14.77 -6.72 -17.42
C THR A 524 -13.33 -7.13 -17.13
N GLN A 525 -13.13 -8.01 -16.15
CA GLN A 525 -11.80 -8.55 -15.85
C GLN A 525 -11.10 -9.16 -17.06
N ALA A 526 -11.85 -9.88 -17.91
CA ALA A 526 -11.30 -10.45 -19.15
C ALA A 526 -10.86 -9.38 -20.17
N GLU A 527 -11.65 -8.30 -20.34
CA GLU A 527 -11.29 -7.19 -21.23
C GLU A 527 -10.07 -6.44 -20.70
N PHE A 528 -9.99 -6.27 -19.38
CA PHE A 528 -8.85 -5.65 -18.72
C PHE A 528 -7.57 -6.47 -18.91
N LEU A 529 -7.61 -7.77 -18.65
CA LEU A 529 -6.46 -8.67 -18.87
C LEU A 529 -6.02 -8.68 -20.32
N ARG A 530 -6.96 -8.67 -21.26
CA ARG A 530 -6.67 -8.57 -22.69
C ARG A 530 -5.98 -7.27 -23.06
N LEU A 531 -6.44 -6.15 -22.50
CA LEU A 531 -5.80 -4.83 -22.69
C LEU A 531 -4.35 -4.85 -22.20
N MET A 532 -4.11 -5.40 -21.01
CA MET A 532 -2.77 -5.52 -20.41
C MET A 532 -1.85 -6.42 -21.24
N SER A 533 -2.37 -7.55 -21.73
CA SER A 533 -1.64 -8.44 -22.64
C SER A 533 -1.22 -7.72 -23.91
N LEU A 534 -2.12 -6.98 -24.57
CA LEU A 534 -1.83 -6.22 -25.78
C LEU A 534 -0.74 -5.15 -25.57
N LEU A 535 -0.83 -4.39 -24.46
CA LEU A 535 0.18 -3.38 -24.11
C LEU A 535 1.54 -4.01 -23.80
N THR A 536 1.54 -5.17 -23.12
CA THR A 536 2.76 -5.92 -22.84
C THR A 536 3.39 -6.44 -24.15
N THR A 537 2.57 -6.92 -25.08
CA THR A 537 3.03 -7.35 -26.42
C THR A 537 3.64 -6.19 -27.20
N GLN A 538 3.04 -4.98 -27.19
CA GLN A 538 3.65 -3.79 -27.79
C GLN A 538 5.03 -3.48 -27.23
N ARG A 539 5.21 -3.60 -25.91
CA ARG A 539 6.52 -3.39 -25.26
C ARG A 539 7.55 -4.47 -25.65
N ILE A 540 7.10 -5.71 -25.81
CA ILE A 540 7.98 -6.80 -26.27
C ILE A 540 8.42 -6.54 -27.71
N ILE A 541 7.49 -6.12 -28.59
CA ILE A 541 7.80 -5.73 -29.97
C ILE A 541 8.79 -4.56 -30.01
N ALA A 542 8.60 -3.56 -29.17
CA ALA A 542 9.52 -2.43 -29.07
C ALA A 542 10.94 -2.85 -28.67
N ASN A 543 11.12 -3.91 -27.89
CA ASN A 543 12.44 -4.46 -27.62
C ASN A 543 13.05 -5.21 -28.82
N GLY A 544 12.23 -5.93 -29.59
CA GLY A 544 12.64 -6.66 -30.77
C GLY A 544 11.74 -7.84 -31.10
N LEU A 545 11.53 -8.11 -32.38
CA LEU A 545 10.69 -9.23 -32.83
C LEU A 545 11.28 -10.60 -32.39
N ALA A 546 12.60 -10.71 -32.27
CA ALA A 546 13.24 -11.90 -31.73
C ALA A 546 12.80 -12.22 -30.28
N GLN A 547 12.45 -11.23 -29.46
CA GLN A 547 11.88 -11.47 -28.14
C GLN A 547 10.44 -11.99 -28.23
N LEU A 548 9.64 -11.49 -29.14
CA LEU A 548 8.27 -11.95 -29.38
C LEU A 548 8.24 -13.40 -29.87
N ARG A 549 9.13 -13.72 -30.82
CA ARG A 549 9.26 -15.05 -31.43
C ARG A 549 10.37 -15.91 -30.78
N PHE A 550 10.63 -15.69 -29.50
CA PHE A 550 11.78 -16.27 -28.79
C PHE A 550 11.80 -17.80 -28.87
N GLU A 551 10.70 -18.48 -28.65
CA GLU A 551 10.60 -19.93 -28.62
C GLU A 551 10.89 -20.57 -30.02
N GLU A 552 10.62 -19.83 -31.08
CA GLU A 552 10.87 -20.25 -32.45
C GLU A 552 12.35 -20.08 -32.85
N ILE A 553 12.94 -18.95 -32.43
CA ILE A 553 14.26 -18.51 -32.89
C ILE A 553 15.37 -19.03 -31.97
N TRP A 554 15.12 -19.14 -30.66
CA TRP A 554 16.15 -19.47 -29.69
C TRP A 554 16.83 -20.82 -29.88
N PRO A 555 16.16 -21.92 -30.28
CA PRO A 555 16.79 -23.20 -30.49
C PRO A 555 17.91 -23.15 -31.55
N ASP A 556 17.74 -22.39 -32.61
CA ASP A 556 18.73 -22.22 -33.65
C ASP A 556 19.85 -21.25 -33.26
N LEU A 557 19.47 -20.09 -32.66
CA LEU A 557 20.45 -19.11 -32.15
C LEU A 557 21.38 -19.72 -31.10
N SER A 558 20.83 -20.50 -30.18
CA SER A 558 21.62 -21.11 -29.10
C SER A 558 22.70 -22.08 -29.60
N ARG A 559 22.53 -22.66 -30.77
CA ARG A 559 23.52 -23.56 -31.42
C ARG A 559 24.65 -22.80 -32.08
N LEU A 560 24.45 -21.54 -32.44
CA LEU A 560 25.48 -20.72 -33.04
C LEU A 560 26.48 -20.24 -31.98
N PRO A 561 27.78 -20.50 -32.15
CA PRO A 561 28.78 -20.12 -31.14
C PRO A 561 28.94 -18.60 -31.00
N GLN A 562 28.75 -17.87 -32.08
CA GLN A 562 28.87 -16.39 -32.14
C GLN A 562 27.84 -15.79 -33.08
N PRO A 563 27.38 -14.57 -32.84
CA PRO A 563 26.51 -13.87 -33.75
C PRO A 563 27.22 -13.45 -35.04
N THR A 564 26.51 -13.55 -36.17
CA THR A 564 26.93 -12.98 -37.45
C THR A 564 26.12 -11.71 -37.73
N GLU A 565 26.62 -10.85 -38.61
CA GLU A 565 25.90 -9.62 -38.98
C GLU A 565 24.50 -9.94 -39.55
N ALA A 566 24.38 -11.01 -40.35
CA ALA A 566 23.10 -11.44 -40.90
C ALA A 566 22.13 -11.91 -39.79
N THR A 567 22.60 -12.68 -38.84
CA THR A 567 21.78 -13.15 -37.73
C THR A 567 21.37 -12.03 -36.80
N LEU A 568 22.26 -11.05 -36.53
CA LEU A 568 21.94 -9.86 -35.74
C LEU A 568 20.87 -8.99 -36.40
N LYS A 569 20.98 -8.75 -37.70
CA LYS A 569 19.94 -8.02 -38.47
C LYS A 569 18.59 -8.76 -38.47
N GLY A 570 18.64 -10.10 -38.59
CA GLY A 570 17.44 -10.96 -38.56
C GLY A 570 16.71 -10.97 -37.21
N LEU A 571 17.32 -10.48 -36.11
CA LEU A 571 16.64 -10.35 -34.82
C LEU A 571 15.59 -9.23 -34.80
N ALA A 572 15.61 -8.30 -35.79
CA ALA A 572 14.78 -7.12 -35.82
C ALA A 572 14.70 -6.42 -34.45
N SER A 573 15.87 -6.12 -33.88
CA SER A 573 16.01 -5.47 -32.59
C SER A 573 17.14 -4.44 -32.61
N PRO A 574 16.88 -3.17 -32.98
CA PRO A 574 17.85 -2.09 -32.92
C PRO A 574 18.47 -1.94 -31.53
N LYS A 575 17.71 -2.21 -30.47
CA LYS A 575 18.22 -2.19 -29.10
C LYS A 575 19.38 -3.17 -28.85
N LEU A 576 19.33 -4.35 -29.42
CA LEU A 576 20.41 -5.34 -29.27
C LEU A 576 21.68 -4.88 -30.00
N LEU A 577 21.53 -4.22 -31.16
CA LEU A 577 22.65 -3.65 -31.89
C LEU A 577 23.31 -2.53 -31.10
N GLU A 578 22.52 -1.57 -30.62
CA GLU A 578 23.01 -0.47 -29.79
C GLU A 578 23.62 -0.95 -28.48
N LEU A 579 22.98 -1.90 -27.79
CA LEU A 579 23.51 -2.50 -26.58
C LEU A 579 24.88 -3.13 -26.82
N ARG A 580 25.05 -3.80 -27.95
CA ARG A 580 26.32 -4.41 -28.34
C ARG A 580 27.43 -3.39 -28.51
N GLU A 581 27.14 -2.25 -29.14
CA GLU A 581 28.09 -1.14 -29.30
C GLU A 581 28.46 -0.51 -27.96
N LEU A 582 27.44 -0.21 -27.14
CA LEU A 582 27.65 0.34 -25.78
C LEU A 582 28.49 -0.60 -24.91
N ILE A 583 28.20 -1.90 -24.92
CA ILE A 583 28.99 -2.88 -24.15
C ILE A 583 30.42 -2.90 -24.67
N GLY A 584 30.65 -2.83 -25.98
CA GLY A 584 31.98 -2.73 -26.56
C GLY A 584 32.75 -1.54 -26.01
N GLN A 585 32.18 -0.35 -26.12
CA GLN A 585 32.79 0.90 -25.65
C GLN A 585 33.04 0.89 -24.13
N ILE A 586 32.04 0.47 -23.33
CA ILE A 586 32.15 0.52 -21.88
C ILE A 586 33.11 -0.53 -21.34
N VAL A 587 33.02 -1.75 -21.86
CA VAL A 587 33.70 -2.91 -21.27
C VAL A 587 35.10 -3.11 -21.85
N LEU A 588 35.29 -2.84 -23.16
CA LEU A 588 36.59 -3.01 -23.81
C LEU A 588 37.41 -1.71 -23.78
N ASP A 589 36.82 -0.59 -24.22
CA ASP A 589 37.59 0.64 -24.37
C ASP A 589 37.76 1.37 -23.02
N GLN A 590 36.74 1.43 -22.17
CA GLN A 590 36.77 2.12 -20.87
C GLN A 590 37.13 1.20 -19.70
N GLU A 591 37.21 -0.10 -19.92
CA GLU A 591 37.46 -1.14 -18.90
C GLU A 591 36.54 -1.07 -17.67
N ARG A 592 35.29 -0.62 -17.83
CA ARG A 592 34.31 -0.45 -16.76
C ARG A 592 33.40 -1.69 -16.67
N LYS A 593 32.92 -1.95 -15.45
CA LYS A 593 31.87 -2.94 -15.21
C LYS A 593 30.49 -2.31 -15.37
N VAL A 594 29.58 -3.02 -16.03
CA VAL A 594 28.22 -2.58 -16.38
C VAL A 594 27.17 -3.53 -15.85
N VAL A 595 26.04 -2.97 -15.39
CA VAL A 595 24.84 -3.72 -15.05
C VAL A 595 23.76 -3.44 -16.10
N VAL A 596 23.25 -4.46 -16.71
CA VAL A 596 22.22 -4.39 -17.76
C VAL A 596 20.91 -4.91 -17.20
N PHE A 597 19.90 -4.09 -17.19
CA PHE A 597 18.56 -4.42 -16.67
C PHE A 597 17.55 -4.64 -17.79
N SER A 598 16.75 -5.68 -17.63
CA SER A 598 15.51 -5.91 -18.38
C SER A 598 14.48 -6.61 -17.49
N GLN A 599 13.21 -6.32 -17.71
CA GLN A 599 12.11 -7.06 -17.08
C GLN A 599 12.05 -8.51 -17.57
N TRP A 600 12.51 -8.79 -18.81
CA TRP A 600 12.36 -10.06 -19.48
C TRP A 600 13.66 -10.86 -19.56
N ARG A 601 13.65 -12.06 -18.98
CA ARG A 601 14.78 -13.00 -19.07
C ARG A 601 15.12 -13.37 -20.52
N ARG A 602 14.10 -13.52 -21.39
CA ARG A 602 14.28 -13.79 -22.82
C ARG A 602 15.13 -12.72 -23.48
N MET A 603 14.84 -11.44 -23.17
CA MET A 603 15.64 -10.31 -23.67
C MET A 603 17.08 -10.35 -23.17
N LEU A 604 17.31 -10.70 -21.90
CA LEU A 604 18.66 -10.83 -21.36
C LEU A 604 19.43 -12.00 -21.99
N ARG A 605 18.76 -13.10 -22.32
CA ARG A 605 19.39 -14.20 -23.08
C ARG A 605 19.76 -13.79 -24.49
N LEU A 606 18.91 -13.06 -25.19
CA LEU A 606 19.24 -12.48 -26.51
C LEU A 606 20.38 -11.47 -26.42
N ALA A 607 20.40 -10.64 -25.38
CA ALA A 607 21.47 -9.67 -25.13
C ALA A 607 22.82 -10.34 -24.88
N ASP A 608 22.85 -11.40 -24.05
CA ASP A 608 24.05 -12.21 -23.84
C ASP A 608 24.54 -12.80 -25.15
N TRP A 609 23.63 -13.46 -25.90
CA TRP A 609 24.00 -14.09 -27.19
C TRP A 609 24.50 -13.03 -28.18
N ALA A 610 23.83 -11.90 -28.32
CA ALA A 610 24.20 -10.83 -29.25
C ALA A 610 25.56 -10.18 -28.93
N THR A 611 26.03 -10.26 -27.69
CA THR A 611 27.30 -9.66 -27.26
C THR A 611 28.47 -10.65 -27.12
N ARG A 612 28.25 -11.94 -27.34
CA ARG A 612 29.24 -12.99 -27.08
C ARG A 612 30.59 -12.79 -27.79
N ASP A 613 30.58 -12.39 -29.05
CA ASP A 613 31.83 -12.19 -29.82
C ASP A 613 32.56 -10.93 -29.36
N VAL A 614 31.83 -9.87 -28.92
CA VAL A 614 32.41 -8.66 -28.33
C VAL A 614 33.10 -9.00 -27.01
N LEU A 615 32.41 -9.75 -26.13
CA LEU A 615 32.97 -10.20 -24.86
C LEU A 615 34.15 -11.14 -25.03
N ALA A 616 34.06 -12.07 -26.01
CA ALA A 616 35.14 -13.00 -26.32
C ALA A 616 36.43 -12.32 -26.80
N ARG A 617 36.32 -11.28 -27.64
CA ARG A 617 37.47 -10.46 -28.07
C ARG A 617 38.23 -9.82 -26.89
N GLY A 618 37.51 -9.39 -25.86
CA GLY A 618 38.08 -8.80 -24.64
C GLY A 618 38.43 -9.82 -23.56
N GLN A 619 38.21 -11.11 -23.79
CA GLN A 619 38.31 -12.15 -22.74
C GLN A 619 37.45 -11.85 -21.52
N VAL A 620 36.30 -11.16 -21.71
CA VAL A 620 35.38 -10.75 -20.69
C VAL A 620 34.24 -11.73 -20.54
N ARG A 621 33.79 -11.94 -19.31
CA ARG A 621 32.67 -12.80 -18.98
C ARG A 621 31.44 -11.97 -18.50
N ALA A 622 30.25 -12.53 -18.77
CA ALA A 622 29.01 -12.05 -18.23
C ALA A 622 28.48 -12.96 -17.14
N ALA A 623 27.81 -12.39 -16.15
CA ALA A 623 27.09 -13.12 -15.11
C ALA A 623 25.61 -12.77 -15.14
N PHE A 624 24.76 -13.66 -14.64
CA PHE A 624 23.31 -13.49 -14.58
C PHE A 624 22.81 -13.40 -13.16
N PHE A 625 21.86 -12.50 -12.94
CA PHE A 625 21.15 -12.37 -11.68
C PHE A 625 19.64 -12.21 -11.95
N THR A 626 18.98 -13.32 -12.21
CA THR A 626 17.56 -13.38 -12.59
C THR A 626 16.78 -14.33 -11.67
N GLY A 627 15.47 -14.52 -11.93
CA GLY A 627 14.65 -15.52 -11.23
C GLY A 627 15.03 -16.97 -11.54
N GLY A 628 15.75 -17.23 -12.65
CA GLY A 628 16.06 -18.59 -13.11
C GLY A 628 17.22 -19.27 -12.41
N GLU A 629 18.14 -18.51 -11.79
CA GLU A 629 19.26 -19.09 -11.07
C GLU A 629 18.85 -19.46 -9.64
N GLY A 630 19.29 -20.62 -9.18
CA GLY A 630 19.15 -21.02 -7.77
C GLY A 630 19.92 -20.08 -6.85
N GLN A 631 19.50 -19.96 -5.60
CA GLN A 631 20.06 -19.03 -4.60
C GLN A 631 21.59 -19.13 -4.48
N LYS A 632 22.14 -20.33 -4.48
CA LYS A 632 23.60 -20.57 -4.42
C LYS A 632 24.33 -19.97 -5.63
N ARG A 633 23.78 -20.18 -6.83
CA ARG A 633 24.37 -19.67 -8.08
C ARG A 633 24.31 -18.15 -8.16
N ARG A 634 23.18 -17.54 -7.74
CA ARG A 634 23.05 -16.08 -7.63
C ARG A 634 24.12 -15.48 -6.74
N THR A 635 24.33 -16.06 -5.55
CA THR A 635 25.38 -15.58 -4.64
C THR A 635 26.75 -15.68 -5.28
N GLN A 636 27.06 -16.79 -5.94
CA GLN A 636 28.33 -17.00 -6.63
C GLN A 636 28.52 -15.98 -7.76
N ASN A 637 27.52 -15.74 -8.60
CA ASN A 637 27.59 -14.79 -9.71
C ASN A 637 27.86 -13.35 -9.21
N ILE A 638 27.30 -12.97 -8.06
CA ILE A 638 27.57 -11.66 -7.46
C ILE A 638 29.01 -11.56 -6.95
N VAL A 639 29.53 -12.60 -6.31
CA VAL A 639 30.93 -12.64 -5.86
C VAL A 639 31.87 -12.57 -7.08
N GLU A 640 31.62 -13.35 -8.11
CA GLU A 640 32.39 -13.30 -9.37
C GLU A 640 32.35 -11.89 -10.00
N PHE A 641 31.18 -11.26 -10.06
CA PHE A 641 31.04 -9.91 -10.57
C PHE A 641 31.81 -8.88 -9.73
N HIS A 642 31.88 -9.04 -8.40
CA HIS A 642 32.65 -8.14 -7.54
C HIS A 642 34.18 -8.35 -7.69
N ASP A 643 34.63 -9.58 -7.56
CA ASP A 643 36.03 -9.89 -7.30
C ASP A 643 36.82 -10.22 -8.56
N ASP A 644 36.16 -10.74 -9.61
CA ASP A 644 36.84 -11.11 -10.85
C ASP A 644 36.89 -9.94 -11.84
N PRO A 645 38.10 -9.48 -12.22
CA PRO A 645 38.28 -8.42 -13.22
C PRO A 645 37.78 -8.82 -14.62
N ALA A 646 37.75 -10.12 -14.93
CA ALA A 646 37.26 -10.62 -16.20
C ALA A 646 35.72 -10.65 -16.27
N CYS A 647 35.01 -10.64 -15.14
CA CYS A 647 33.55 -10.55 -15.09
C CYS A 647 33.13 -9.08 -15.08
N ARG A 648 32.83 -8.51 -16.27
CA ARG A 648 32.53 -7.06 -16.40
C ARG A 648 31.08 -6.75 -16.74
N VAL A 649 30.25 -7.73 -17.11
CA VAL A 649 28.83 -7.56 -17.44
C VAL A 649 27.97 -8.34 -16.45
N LEU A 650 26.94 -7.68 -15.89
CA LEU A 650 25.93 -8.36 -15.08
C LEU A 650 24.55 -8.13 -15.72
N PHE A 651 23.93 -9.19 -16.20
CA PHE A 651 22.55 -9.19 -16.67
C PHE A 651 21.59 -9.44 -15.51
N ALA A 652 20.67 -8.51 -15.22
CA ALA A 652 19.78 -8.59 -14.07
C ALA A 652 18.32 -8.28 -14.43
N THR A 653 17.39 -9.04 -13.84
CA THR A 653 15.95 -8.69 -13.86
C THR A 653 15.60 -7.88 -12.61
N ASP A 654 14.46 -7.16 -12.65
CA ASP A 654 13.95 -6.41 -11.50
C ASP A 654 13.77 -7.29 -10.26
N ALA A 655 13.15 -8.45 -10.42
CA ALA A 655 12.94 -9.42 -9.34
C ALA A 655 14.27 -9.99 -8.78
N GLY A 656 15.24 -10.25 -9.66
CA GLY A 656 16.57 -10.70 -9.27
C GLY A 656 17.40 -9.59 -8.61
N GLY A 657 17.29 -8.37 -9.11
CA GLY A 657 18.11 -7.23 -8.68
C GLY A 657 17.79 -6.66 -7.31
N VAL A 658 16.72 -7.08 -6.63
CA VAL A 658 16.32 -6.55 -5.33
C VAL A 658 17.42 -6.78 -4.28
N GLY A 659 17.89 -5.69 -3.68
CA GLY A 659 18.83 -5.72 -2.55
C GLY A 659 20.32 -5.84 -2.88
N LEU A 660 20.72 -5.84 -4.15
CA LEU A 660 22.13 -5.91 -4.52
C LEU A 660 22.90 -4.62 -4.15
N ASN A 661 24.13 -4.82 -3.69
CA ASN A 661 25.09 -3.76 -3.38
C ASN A 661 26.20 -3.79 -4.43
N LEU A 662 26.03 -3.08 -5.54
CA LEU A 662 26.95 -3.14 -6.70
C LEU A 662 27.82 -1.87 -6.83
N GLN A 663 27.67 -0.90 -5.91
CA GLN A 663 28.36 0.40 -5.97
C GLN A 663 29.90 0.32 -5.93
N HIS A 664 30.46 -0.76 -5.43
CA HIS A 664 31.91 -0.95 -5.41
C HIS A 664 32.44 -1.64 -6.66
N ALA A 665 31.57 -2.33 -7.40
CA ALA A 665 31.94 -3.07 -8.60
C ALA A 665 31.66 -2.26 -9.87
N ALA A 666 30.45 -1.75 -10.05
CA ALA A 666 30.00 -1.14 -11.28
C ALA A 666 29.78 0.38 -11.16
N SER A 667 29.96 1.08 -12.27
CA SER A 667 29.68 2.50 -12.43
C SER A 667 28.82 2.83 -13.65
N VAL A 668 28.33 1.82 -14.36
CA VAL A 668 27.43 1.99 -15.51
C VAL A 668 26.20 1.12 -15.34
N CYS A 669 25.04 1.69 -15.67
CA CYS A 669 23.74 1.03 -15.69
C CYS A 669 23.10 1.20 -17.06
N ILE A 670 22.70 0.13 -17.72
CA ILE A 670 21.94 0.16 -18.98
C ILE A 670 20.57 -0.43 -18.72
N ASN A 671 19.53 0.32 -19.06
CA ASN A 671 18.14 -0.13 -19.06
C ASN A 671 17.73 -0.41 -20.49
N ILE A 672 17.51 -1.70 -20.83
CA ILE A 672 17.10 -2.10 -22.19
C ILE A 672 15.70 -1.55 -22.48
N GLU A 673 14.85 -1.51 -21.47
CA GLU A 673 13.53 -0.87 -21.51
C GLU A 673 13.23 -0.11 -20.21
N LEU A 674 12.30 0.83 -20.28
CA LEU A 674 11.84 1.57 -19.11
C LEU A 674 10.69 0.82 -18.42
N PRO A 675 10.73 0.69 -17.09
CA PRO A 675 9.59 0.18 -16.33
C PRO A 675 8.46 1.23 -16.29
N TRP A 676 7.21 0.77 -16.15
CA TRP A 676 6.04 1.65 -15.96
C TRP A 676 6.14 2.52 -14.71
N ASN A 677 6.80 2.01 -13.68
CA ASN A 677 6.95 2.67 -12.40
C ASN A 677 8.32 3.32 -12.28
N PRO A 678 8.41 4.67 -12.18
CA PRO A 678 9.68 5.37 -12.00
C PRO A 678 10.45 4.92 -10.76
N ALA A 679 9.76 4.42 -9.73
CA ALA A 679 10.41 3.89 -8.55
C ALA A 679 11.25 2.65 -8.84
N VAL A 680 10.79 1.77 -9.73
CA VAL A 680 11.56 0.59 -10.18
C VAL A 680 12.81 1.03 -10.93
N LEU A 681 12.71 2.08 -11.77
CA LEU A 681 13.87 2.64 -12.46
C LEU A 681 14.91 3.16 -11.47
N GLU A 682 14.49 3.96 -10.48
CA GLU A 682 15.38 4.43 -9.43
C GLU A 682 15.92 3.29 -8.55
N GLN A 683 15.16 2.20 -8.38
CA GLN A 683 15.67 0.98 -7.71
C GLN A 683 16.79 0.33 -8.50
N ARG A 684 16.68 0.21 -9.82
CA ARG A 684 17.75 -0.31 -10.70
C ARG A 684 19.01 0.54 -10.57
N ILE A 685 18.89 1.85 -10.74
CA ILE A 685 20.01 2.80 -10.65
C ILE A 685 20.60 2.82 -9.23
N GLY A 686 19.76 2.73 -8.21
CA GLY A 686 20.15 2.69 -6.80
C GLY A 686 21.00 1.46 -6.42
N ARG A 687 21.19 0.47 -7.30
CA ARG A 687 22.14 -0.64 -7.09
C ARG A 687 23.59 -0.20 -7.21
N ILE A 688 23.87 0.78 -8.05
CA ILE A 688 25.20 1.34 -8.26
C ILE A 688 25.33 2.76 -7.70
N TYR A 689 24.26 3.57 -7.69
CA TYR A 689 24.26 4.95 -7.21
C TYR A 689 23.81 5.03 -5.75
N ARG A 690 24.74 4.77 -4.86
CA ARG A 690 24.49 4.77 -3.40
C ARG A 690 25.77 5.06 -2.62
N LEU A 691 25.66 5.21 -1.30
CA LEU A 691 26.80 5.39 -0.40
C LEU A 691 27.93 4.40 -0.66
N GLY A 692 29.16 4.93 -0.77
CA GLY A 692 30.34 4.15 -1.08
C GLY A 692 30.71 4.13 -2.56
N GLN A 693 29.87 4.66 -3.47
CA GLN A 693 30.26 4.87 -4.85
C GLN A 693 31.30 5.99 -4.94
N ARG A 694 32.41 5.73 -5.62
CA ARG A 694 33.55 6.67 -5.77
C ARG A 694 33.74 7.16 -7.19
N ARG A 695 33.12 6.51 -8.18
CA ARG A 695 33.24 6.83 -9.59
C ARG A 695 31.99 7.54 -10.10
N PRO A 696 32.08 8.50 -11.02
CA PRO A 696 30.93 8.99 -11.75
C PRO A 696 30.16 7.84 -12.37
N ILE A 697 28.83 7.94 -12.34
CA ILE A 697 27.99 6.91 -12.91
C ILE A 697 27.30 7.40 -14.18
N ASP A 698 27.22 6.50 -15.15
CA ASP A 698 26.48 6.70 -16.38
C ASP A 698 25.31 5.76 -16.44
N VAL A 699 24.14 6.29 -16.76
CA VAL A 699 22.89 5.55 -16.89
C VAL A 699 22.39 5.73 -18.30
N TYR A 700 22.25 4.62 -19.02
CA TYR A 700 21.74 4.61 -20.38
C TYR A 700 20.33 4.02 -20.43
N HIS A 701 19.43 4.68 -21.15
CA HIS A 701 18.07 4.24 -21.37
C HIS A 701 17.84 4.05 -22.86
N LEU A 702 17.64 2.80 -23.30
CA LEU A 702 17.34 2.49 -24.68
C LEU A 702 15.83 2.64 -24.88
N ILE A 703 15.42 3.54 -25.76
CA ILE A 703 14.01 3.89 -25.97
C ILE A 703 13.65 3.70 -27.42
N SER A 704 12.74 2.79 -27.72
CA SER A 704 12.26 2.59 -29.08
C SER A 704 11.26 3.66 -29.49
N GLU A 705 11.47 4.26 -30.67
CA GLU A 705 10.63 5.31 -31.25
C GLU A 705 10.29 5.00 -32.71
N PRO A 706 9.11 5.42 -33.22
CA PRO A 706 7.94 5.88 -32.44
C PRO A 706 7.25 4.69 -31.77
N GLY A 707 6.57 4.87 -30.62
CA GLY A 707 5.84 3.79 -30.01
C GLY A 707 5.44 3.97 -28.56
N ILE A 708 5.09 2.87 -27.93
CA ILE A 708 4.65 2.87 -26.52
C ILE A 708 5.75 3.31 -25.56
N GLU A 709 7.03 3.04 -25.84
CA GLU A 709 8.12 3.33 -24.92
C GLU A 709 8.48 4.81 -24.82
N SER A 710 8.47 5.57 -25.91
CA SER A 710 8.68 7.01 -25.86
C SER A 710 7.64 7.68 -24.97
N ARG A 711 6.39 7.23 -25.06
CA ARG A 711 5.27 7.70 -24.23
C ARG A 711 5.38 7.29 -22.77
N ILE A 712 5.90 6.10 -22.50
CA ILE A 712 6.24 5.67 -21.13
C ILE A 712 7.35 6.57 -20.55
N ALA A 713 8.35 6.92 -21.34
CA ALA A 713 9.43 7.82 -20.90
C ALA A 713 8.90 9.18 -20.44
N ASP A 714 7.92 9.73 -21.16
CA ASP A 714 7.27 11.00 -20.81
C ASP A 714 6.40 10.86 -19.55
N LEU A 715 5.67 9.76 -19.44
CA LEU A 715 4.84 9.45 -18.25
C LEU A 715 5.70 9.30 -16.99
N VAL A 716 6.83 8.61 -17.08
CA VAL A 716 7.79 8.43 -15.98
C VAL A 716 8.32 9.78 -15.51
N GLY A 717 8.67 10.68 -16.43
CA GLY A 717 9.11 12.05 -16.11
C GLY A 717 8.04 12.85 -15.36
N THR A 718 6.77 12.76 -15.80
CA THR A 718 5.64 13.43 -15.13
C THR A 718 5.38 12.90 -13.72
N LYS A 719 5.44 11.59 -13.51
CA LYS A 719 5.28 10.97 -12.17
C LYS A 719 6.42 11.37 -11.22
N GLN A 720 7.64 11.48 -11.70
CA GLN A 720 8.78 11.95 -10.89
C GLN A 720 8.59 13.40 -10.45
N ALA A 721 8.14 14.28 -11.36
CA ALA A 721 7.86 15.67 -11.06
C ALA A 721 6.74 15.84 -10.02
N LEU A 722 5.69 15.03 -10.11
CA LEU A 722 4.60 14.97 -9.15
C LEU A 722 5.09 14.60 -7.75
N PHE A 723 5.86 13.53 -7.65
CA PHE A 723 6.39 13.06 -6.39
C PHE A 723 7.33 14.10 -5.73
N ALA A 724 8.18 14.71 -6.53
CA ALA A 724 9.04 15.80 -6.09
C ALA A 724 8.20 17.01 -5.62
N GLY A 725 7.15 17.39 -6.33
CA GLY A 725 6.25 18.47 -5.93
C GLY A 725 5.57 18.22 -4.57
N LEU A 726 5.10 16.99 -4.35
CA LEU A 726 4.42 16.61 -3.11
C LEU A 726 5.33 16.62 -1.87
N PHE A 727 6.52 16.07 -1.99
CA PHE A 727 7.39 15.79 -0.84
C PHE A 727 8.60 16.70 -0.75
N ASP A 728 9.19 17.10 -1.88
CA ASP A 728 10.46 17.79 -1.96
C ASP A 728 10.29 19.27 -2.38
N GLY A 729 9.06 19.70 -2.73
CA GLY A 729 8.74 21.07 -3.14
C GLY A 729 8.41 22.01 -1.97
N THR A 730 8.48 23.32 -2.23
CA THR A 730 8.11 24.39 -1.30
C THR A 730 6.73 25.00 -1.61
N THR A 731 6.09 24.58 -2.69
CA THR A 731 4.78 25.07 -3.12
C THR A 731 3.63 24.38 -2.40
N ASP A 732 2.58 25.13 -2.08
CA ASP A 732 1.36 24.59 -1.47
C ASP A 732 0.41 23.94 -2.48
N GLU A 733 0.61 24.21 -3.76
CA GLU A 733 -0.21 23.67 -4.85
C GLU A 733 0.66 23.20 -6.01
N VAL A 734 0.30 22.08 -6.60
CA VAL A 734 0.91 21.53 -7.81
C VAL A 734 -0.19 21.14 -8.79
N THR A 735 -0.20 21.77 -9.96
CA THR A 735 -1.09 21.44 -11.06
C THR A 735 -0.49 20.33 -11.91
N PHE A 736 -1.28 19.34 -12.25
CA PHE A 736 -0.86 18.26 -13.12
C PHE A 736 -1.35 18.55 -14.54
N GLU A 737 -0.46 18.57 -15.49
CA GLU A 737 -0.88 18.50 -16.88
C GLU A 737 -1.63 17.18 -17.09
N ARG A 738 -2.96 17.25 -17.01
CA ARG A 738 -3.97 16.20 -17.33
C ARG A 738 -3.55 14.77 -16.94
N SER A 739 -3.56 14.45 -15.65
CA SER A 739 -3.55 13.04 -15.21
C SER A 739 -4.97 12.48 -15.29
N GLY A 740 -5.33 11.87 -16.40
CA GLY A 740 -6.60 11.18 -16.57
C GLY A 740 -6.67 9.85 -15.81
N SER A 741 -7.86 9.22 -15.83
CA SER A 741 -8.07 7.85 -15.38
C SER A 741 -7.04 6.88 -15.99
N PHE A 742 -6.89 5.68 -15.43
CA PHE A 742 -6.03 4.65 -16.02
C PHE A 742 -6.30 4.46 -17.52
N LEU A 743 -7.56 4.42 -17.93
CA LEU A 743 -7.95 4.32 -19.34
C LEU A 743 -7.53 5.55 -20.15
N ALA A 744 -7.66 6.76 -19.60
CA ALA A 744 -7.22 7.99 -20.26
C ALA A 744 -5.68 8.07 -20.34
N ARG A 745 -4.96 7.49 -19.37
CA ARG A 745 -3.49 7.34 -19.44
C ARG A 745 -3.09 6.38 -20.55
N ILE A 746 -3.77 5.24 -20.67
CA ILE A 746 -3.54 4.28 -21.76
C ILE A 746 -3.91 4.90 -23.11
N GLU A 747 -5.00 5.64 -23.20
CA GLU A 747 -5.39 6.33 -24.43
C GLU A 747 -4.31 7.30 -24.92
N ARG A 748 -3.68 8.03 -24.00
CA ARG A 748 -2.50 8.86 -24.33
C ARG A 748 -1.27 8.03 -24.73
N LEU A 749 -1.11 6.85 -24.14
CA LEU A 749 -0.01 5.94 -24.46
C LEU A 749 -0.17 5.29 -25.85
N VAL A 750 -1.40 5.08 -26.32
CA VAL A 750 -1.67 4.50 -27.64
C VAL A 750 -1.74 5.55 -28.74
N GLY A 751 -1.91 6.85 -28.41
CA GLY A 751 -1.77 8.00 -29.31
C GLY A 751 -2.97 8.36 -30.18
N PRO A 752 -2.84 9.42 -31.01
CA PRO A 752 -3.94 9.98 -31.82
C PRO A 752 -4.45 9.07 -32.95
N ALA A 753 -3.82 7.93 -33.22
CA ALA A 753 -4.32 6.89 -34.12
C ALA A 753 -5.72 6.36 -33.73
N LEU A 754 -6.21 6.73 -32.54
CA LEU A 754 -7.54 6.38 -32.00
C LEU A 754 -8.64 7.38 -32.32
N ALA A 755 -8.40 8.44 -33.05
CA ALA A 755 -9.44 9.34 -33.53
C ALA A 755 -10.26 8.65 -34.61
N LEU A 756 -11.21 7.80 -34.18
CA LEU A 756 -12.29 7.33 -35.06
C LEU A 756 -13.22 8.52 -35.36
N PRO A 757 -13.54 8.81 -36.63
CA PRO A 757 -14.47 9.89 -36.95
C PRO A 757 -15.88 9.45 -36.53
N GLY A 758 -16.53 10.24 -35.71
CA GLY A 758 -17.96 10.22 -35.57
C GLY A 758 -18.58 10.02 -34.18
N ARG A 759 -19.18 11.11 -33.76
CA ARG A 759 -20.23 11.35 -32.78
C ARG A 759 -19.83 11.70 -31.36
N ALA A 760 -19.81 13.02 -31.16
CA ALA A 760 -20.12 13.61 -29.85
C ALA A 760 -21.58 13.29 -29.52
N ASP A 761 -21.82 12.71 -28.35
CA ASP A 761 -23.02 12.98 -27.53
C ASP A 761 -23.00 12.21 -26.22
N ALA A 762 -23.31 12.95 -25.15
CA ALA A 762 -23.84 12.57 -23.85
C ALA A 762 -23.02 11.68 -22.93
N VAL A 763 -22.40 12.33 -21.97
CA VAL A 763 -21.82 11.75 -20.74
C VAL A 763 -22.93 11.52 -19.74
N THR A 764 -23.12 10.28 -19.33
CA THR A 764 -23.80 9.94 -18.08
C THR A 764 -22.81 9.21 -17.15
N GLU A 765 -22.75 9.73 -15.93
CA GLU A 765 -21.86 9.32 -14.85
C GLU A 765 -21.99 7.84 -14.48
N SER A 766 -20.87 7.17 -14.24
CA SER A 766 -20.83 5.95 -13.44
C SER A 766 -19.65 5.98 -12.44
N ASP A 767 -20.00 6.01 -11.19
CA ASP A 767 -19.12 6.15 -10.01
C ASP A 767 -18.33 4.87 -9.61
N ALA A 768 -18.28 3.86 -10.46
CA ALA A 768 -17.72 2.54 -10.12
C ALA A 768 -16.21 2.37 -10.41
N LEU A 769 -15.55 3.36 -11.01
CA LEU A 769 -14.21 3.20 -11.59
C LEU A 769 -13.02 3.40 -10.62
N ALA A 770 -13.24 3.94 -9.42
CA ALA A 770 -12.13 4.29 -8.52
C ALA A 770 -11.52 3.11 -7.73
N SER A 771 -12.22 1.97 -7.63
CA SER A 771 -11.72 0.79 -6.89
C SER A 771 -10.92 -0.18 -7.76
N ASP A 772 -11.08 -0.13 -9.08
CA ASP A 772 -10.48 -1.09 -10.00
C ASP A 772 -9.06 -0.71 -10.46
N ASP A 773 -8.70 0.58 -10.43
CA ASP A 773 -7.40 1.06 -10.90
C ASP A 773 -6.20 0.48 -10.09
N ALA A 774 -6.38 0.29 -8.79
CA ALA A 774 -5.31 -0.27 -7.93
C ALA A 774 -5.22 -1.81 -8.00
N ALA A 775 -6.28 -2.49 -8.42
CA ALA A 775 -6.26 -3.92 -8.70
C ALA A 775 -5.57 -4.18 -10.05
N ALA A 776 -5.81 -3.29 -11.00
CA ALA A 776 -5.27 -3.29 -12.33
C ALA A 776 -3.74 -3.22 -12.40
N GLU A 777 -3.13 -2.30 -11.66
CA GLU A 777 -1.67 -2.13 -11.64
C GLU A 777 -0.93 -3.29 -10.97
N ARG A 778 -1.59 -4.01 -10.04
CA ARG A 778 -1.01 -5.19 -9.37
C ARG A 778 -1.06 -6.46 -10.20
N GLU A 779 -2.11 -6.62 -10.99
CA GLU A 779 -2.19 -7.72 -11.95
C GLU A 779 -1.18 -7.54 -13.09
N ILE A 780 -0.81 -6.31 -13.44
CA ILE A 780 0.25 -6.00 -14.41
C ILE A 780 1.60 -6.53 -13.91
N ASP A 781 1.98 -6.21 -12.66
CA ASP A 781 3.26 -6.66 -12.09
C ASP A 781 3.28 -8.19 -11.89
N ALA A 782 2.13 -8.81 -11.59
CA ALA A 782 2.00 -10.25 -11.45
C ALA A 782 2.03 -10.99 -12.81
N LEU A 783 1.40 -10.43 -13.85
CA LEU A 783 1.41 -11.00 -15.21
C LEU A 783 2.77 -10.84 -15.90
N VAL A 784 3.45 -9.71 -15.68
CA VAL A 784 4.80 -9.47 -16.19
C VAL A 784 5.80 -10.44 -15.56
N THR A 785 5.63 -10.80 -14.28
CA THR A 785 6.46 -11.79 -13.58
C THR A 785 6.06 -13.23 -13.89
N ALA A 786 4.78 -13.52 -14.12
CA ALA A 786 4.29 -14.88 -14.41
C ALA A 786 4.57 -15.32 -15.86
N GLY A 787 4.64 -14.39 -16.81
CA GLY A 787 4.94 -14.70 -18.22
C GLY A 787 6.36 -15.24 -18.46
N ASP A 788 7.25 -15.12 -17.50
CA ASP A 788 8.67 -15.50 -17.61
C ASP A 788 9.04 -16.74 -16.76
N GLU A 789 8.14 -17.27 -15.94
CA GLU A 789 8.43 -18.41 -15.04
C GLU A 789 8.23 -19.79 -15.70
N SER A 790 7.71 -19.86 -16.94
CA SER A 790 7.38 -21.12 -17.62
C SER A 790 8.49 -21.71 -18.50
N GLY A 791 9.76 -21.59 -18.13
CA GLY A 791 10.84 -22.20 -18.91
C GLY A 791 12.05 -22.59 -18.07
N ASP A 792 12.27 -23.90 -17.91
CA ASP A 792 13.44 -24.59 -17.34
C ASP A 792 13.57 -24.63 -15.79
N ALA A 793 12.87 -25.59 -15.18
CA ALA A 793 13.42 -26.34 -14.04
C ALA A 793 13.83 -27.76 -14.51
N PRO A 794 15.01 -28.28 -14.14
CA PRO A 794 15.32 -29.69 -14.41
C PRO A 794 14.40 -30.58 -13.59
N ALA A 795 13.66 -31.46 -14.24
CA ALA A 795 12.72 -32.38 -13.63
C ALA A 795 13.41 -33.32 -12.65
N PRO A 796 12.83 -33.55 -11.46
CA PRO A 796 13.07 -34.81 -10.77
C PRO A 796 12.19 -35.87 -11.42
N ALA A 797 12.81 -37.00 -11.78
CA ALA A 797 12.12 -38.17 -12.28
C ALA A 797 11.12 -38.69 -11.24
N ALA A 798 9.85 -38.59 -11.55
CA ALA A 798 8.76 -39.34 -10.92
C ALA A 798 7.55 -39.31 -11.83
N SER A 799 7.04 -40.52 -12.13
CA SER A 799 5.84 -40.82 -12.88
C SER A 799 4.62 -40.01 -12.45
N GLY A 800 4.13 -39.13 -13.32
CA GLY A 800 2.94 -38.31 -13.13
C GLY A 800 2.23 -38.04 -14.46
N PRO A 801 1.00 -37.51 -14.45
CA PRO A 801 0.11 -37.47 -15.62
C PRO A 801 0.68 -36.60 -16.76
N GLY A 802 0.28 -36.93 -17.98
CA GLY A 802 0.81 -36.43 -19.23
C GLY A 802 0.83 -34.90 -19.42
N PRO A 803 1.48 -34.42 -20.50
CA PRO A 803 1.77 -33.00 -20.68
C PRO A 803 0.49 -32.14 -20.78
N LEU A 804 0.52 -30.98 -20.16
CA LEU A 804 -0.55 -29.98 -20.28
C LEU A 804 -0.71 -29.52 -21.74
N PRO A 805 -1.94 -29.41 -22.26
CA PRO A 805 -2.19 -29.04 -23.63
C PRO A 805 -1.68 -27.63 -23.96
N SER A 806 -1.13 -27.45 -25.15
CA SER A 806 -0.67 -26.17 -25.68
C SER A 806 -1.83 -25.15 -25.82
N ALA A 807 -1.51 -23.87 -25.82
CA ALA A 807 -2.53 -22.80 -25.97
C ALA A 807 -3.40 -22.99 -27.23
N ALA A 808 -2.83 -23.55 -28.31
CA ALA A 808 -3.56 -23.86 -29.56
C ALA A 808 -4.48 -25.08 -29.40
N GLU A 809 -4.14 -26.02 -28.54
CA GLU A 809 -4.98 -27.19 -28.21
C GLU A 809 -6.12 -26.76 -27.25
N VAL A 810 -5.83 -25.88 -26.30
CA VAL A 810 -6.85 -25.28 -25.42
C VAL A 810 -7.83 -24.45 -26.25
N GLN A 811 -7.39 -23.67 -27.21
CA GLN A 811 -8.25 -22.88 -28.07
C GLN A 811 -9.13 -23.76 -28.97
N ARG A 812 -8.60 -24.88 -29.50
CA ARG A 812 -9.39 -25.86 -30.26
C ARG A 812 -10.38 -26.62 -29.40
N LEU A 813 -10.04 -26.92 -28.17
CA LEU A 813 -10.95 -27.50 -27.16
C LEU A 813 -12.18 -26.62 -26.89
N PHE A 814 -11.98 -25.32 -26.75
CA PHE A 814 -13.09 -24.40 -26.49
C PHE A 814 -13.87 -23.97 -27.74
N ALA A 815 -13.28 -24.03 -28.94
CA ALA A 815 -13.95 -23.68 -30.18
C ALA A 815 -15.05 -24.67 -30.59
N GLY A 816 -15.05 -25.89 -30.06
CA GLY A 816 -16.04 -26.92 -30.32
C GLY A 816 -17.16 -27.07 -29.27
N LEU A 817 -17.20 -26.21 -28.25
CA LEU A 817 -18.16 -26.31 -27.17
C LEU A 817 -19.46 -25.57 -27.48
N THR A 818 -20.58 -26.24 -27.30
CA THR A 818 -21.91 -25.62 -27.36
C THR A 818 -22.45 -25.48 -25.93
N VAL A 819 -22.77 -24.25 -25.51
CA VAL A 819 -23.31 -23.98 -24.16
C VAL A 819 -24.79 -23.66 -24.32
N GLN A 820 -25.65 -24.47 -23.70
CA GLN A 820 -27.10 -24.30 -23.70
C GLN A 820 -27.64 -24.15 -22.27
N ARG A 821 -28.72 -23.38 -22.10
CA ARG A 821 -29.42 -23.33 -20.82
C ARG A 821 -30.42 -24.48 -20.72
N SER A 822 -30.36 -25.24 -19.64
CA SER A 822 -31.34 -26.27 -19.35
C SER A 822 -32.69 -25.68 -18.94
N ALA A 823 -33.78 -26.42 -19.11
CA ALA A 823 -35.14 -26.00 -18.71
C ALA A 823 -35.29 -25.67 -17.21
N HIS A 824 -34.30 -26.05 -16.37
CA HIS A 824 -34.29 -25.83 -14.92
C HIS A 824 -33.27 -24.71 -14.53
N GLY A 825 -32.81 -23.87 -15.48
CA GLY A 825 -31.92 -22.75 -15.18
C GLY A 825 -30.42 -23.07 -15.06
N GLY A 826 -30.02 -24.35 -15.19
CA GLY A 826 -28.61 -24.78 -15.23
C GLY A 826 -27.98 -24.59 -16.61
N LEU A 827 -26.67 -24.63 -16.71
CA LEU A 827 -25.89 -24.63 -17.95
C LEU A 827 -25.52 -26.08 -18.33
N VAL A 828 -25.81 -26.46 -19.56
CA VAL A 828 -25.38 -27.73 -20.17
C VAL A 828 -24.30 -27.40 -21.20
N ILE A 829 -23.14 -28.03 -21.07
CA ILE A 829 -22.01 -27.87 -21.99
C ILE A 829 -21.90 -29.16 -22.80
N GLU A 830 -22.18 -29.08 -24.10
CA GLU A 830 -21.96 -30.19 -25.01
C GLU A 830 -20.61 -30.08 -25.71
N ALA A 831 -19.83 -31.16 -25.67
CA ALA A 831 -18.53 -31.26 -26.29
C ALA A 831 -18.48 -32.43 -27.25
N PRO A 832 -17.74 -32.33 -28.37
CA PRO A 832 -17.47 -33.49 -29.24
C PRO A 832 -16.81 -34.63 -28.46
N PRO A 833 -17.05 -35.92 -28.81
CA PRO A 833 -16.53 -37.06 -28.07
C PRO A 833 -15.02 -37.06 -27.92
N GLU A 834 -14.30 -36.47 -28.85
CA GLU A 834 -12.82 -36.39 -28.88
C GLU A 834 -12.27 -35.40 -27.85
N THR A 835 -13.08 -34.44 -27.43
CA THR A 835 -12.71 -33.40 -26.46
C THR A 835 -13.31 -33.63 -25.07
N ALA A 836 -14.31 -34.49 -24.94
CA ALA A 836 -15.04 -34.76 -23.71
C ALA A 836 -14.13 -35.33 -22.61
N SER A 837 -13.21 -36.24 -22.95
CA SER A 837 -12.28 -36.87 -21.99
C SER A 837 -11.26 -35.85 -21.44
N THR A 838 -10.75 -34.97 -22.29
CA THR A 838 -9.77 -33.93 -21.89
C THR A 838 -10.44 -32.86 -21.01
N LEU A 839 -11.68 -32.47 -21.33
CA LEU A 839 -12.48 -31.58 -20.51
C LEU A 839 -12.84 -32.19 -19.16
N ALA A 840 -13.22 -33.46 -19.12
CA ALA A 840 -13.48 -34.18 -17.88
C ALA A 840 -12.23 -34.25 -16.97
N ALA A 841 -11.04 -34.46 -17.54
CA ALA A 841 -9.78 -34.41 -16.80
C ALA A 841 -9.47 -33.01 -16.27
N LEU A 842 -9.74 -31.96 -17.05
CA LEU A 842 -9.52 -30.57 -16.69
C LEU A 842 -10.48 -30.13 -15.58
N PHE A 843 -11.76 -30.48 -15.66
CA PHE A 843 -12.75 -30.22 -14.61
C PHE A 843 -12.49 -31.04 -13.34
N SER A 844 -11.99 -32.27 -13.46
CA SER A 844 -11.57 -33.08 -12.31
C SER A 844 -10.36 -32.49 -11.60
N GLY A 845 -9.38 -31.98 -12.33
CA GLY A 845 -8.21 -31.27 -11.79
C GLY A 845 -8.62 -29.96 -11.08
N LEU A 846 -9.54 -29.21 -11.69
CA LEU A 846 -10.06 -27.97 -11.09
C LEU A 846 -10.89 -28.28 -9.82
N ALA A 847 -11.69 -29.34 -9.82
CA ALA A 847 -12.44 -29.79 -8.64
C ALA A 847 -11.53 -30.26 -7.50
N GLN A 848 -10.41 -30.93 -7.81
CA GLN A 848 -9.39 -31.30 -6.82
C GLN A 848 -8.68 -30.08 -6.25
N LEU A 849 -8.36 -29.07 -7.07
CA LEU A 849 -7.79 -27.81 -6.61
C LEU A 849 -8.78 -27.03 -5.73
N LEU A 850 -10.07 -27.00 -6.07
CA LEU A 850 -11.11 -26.36 -5.28
C LEU A 850 -11.40 -27.12 -3.97
N GLN A 851 -11.32 -28.45 -3.96
CA GLN A 851 -11.43 -29.27 -2.75
C GLN A 851 -10.21 -29.09 -1.83
N ALA A 852 -9.03 -28.94 -2.38
CA ALA A 852 -7.82 -28.63 -1.60
C ALA A 852 -7.83 -27.19 -1.02
N ALA A 853 -8.60 -26.28 -1.62
CA ALA A 853 -8.78 -24.91 -1.17
C ALA A 853 -9.98 -24.70 -0.23
N ALA A 854 -10.87 -25.70 -0.09
CA ALA A 854 -12.00 -25.62 0.84
C ALA A 854 -11.54 -25.93 2.28
N PRO A 855 -11.92 -25.13 3.29
CA PRO A 855 -11.68 -25.50 4.68
C PRO A 855 -12.47 -26.77 5.00
N ALA A 856 -11.82 -27.71 5.70
CA ALA A 856 -12.42 -28.98 6.12
C ALA A 856 -13.76 -28.72 6.82
N ALA A 857 -14.85 -29.15 6.21
CA ALA A 857 -16.15 -29.14 6.82
C ALA A 857 -16.12 -30.08 8.04
N ALA A 858 -16.54 -29.56 9.19
CA ALA A 858 -16.67 -30.32 10.41
C ALA A 858 -17.62 -31.52 10.17
N ALA A 859 -17.17 -32.70 10.55
CA ALA A 859 -17.97 -33.91 10.49
C ALA A 859 -19.29 -33.75 11.29
N PRO A 860 -20.42 -34.32 10.85
CA PRO A 860 -21.64 -34.26 11.60
C PRO A 860 -21.53 -35.05 12.91
N PRO A 861 -22.15 -34.58 14.01
CA PRO A 861 -22.09 -35.27 15.29
C PRO A 861 -22.74 -36.64 15.19
N GLY A 862 -22.01 -37.66 15.60
CA GLY A 862 -22.54 -39.02 15.72
C GLY A 862 -23.68 -39.12 16.75
N PRO A 863 -24.55 -40.13 16.66
CA PRO A 863 -25.71 -40.27 17.53
C PRO A 863 -25.28 -40.46 18.97
N SER A 864 -25.95 -39.72 19.87
CA SER A 864 -25.75 -39.77 21.32
C SER A 864 -26.08 -41.17 21.87
N PRO A 865 -25.27 -41.72 22.77
CA PRO A 865 -25.64 -42.97 23.46
C PRO A 865 -26.73 -42.70 24.50
N SER A 866 -27.74 -43.60 24.50
CA SER A 866 -28.83 -43.62 25.43
C SER A 866 -28.36 -43.76 26.89
N PRO A 867 -29.08 -43.20 27.90
CA PRO A 867 -28.70 -43.27 29.29
C PRO A 867 -28.92 -44.68 29.85
N ARG A 868 -27.86 -45.26 30.40
CA ARG A 868 -27.98 -46.48 31.23
C ARG A 868 -28.37 -46.10 32.64
N HIS A 869 -29.43 -46.77 33.17
CA HIS A 869 -29.85 -46.75 34.57
C HIS A 869 -28.72 -47.28 35.49
N PRO A 870 -28.58 -46.74 36.70
CA PRO A 870 -27.67 -47.28 37.69
C PRO A 870 -28.25 -48.50 38.37
N ALA A 871 -27.52 -49.63 38.36
CA ALA A 871 -27.82 -50.77 39.18
C ALA A 871 -27.17 -50.56 40.57
N ALA A 872 -27.95 -50.84 41.57
CA ALA A 872 -27.56 -50.78 42.98
C ALA A 872 -26.47 -51.83 43.33
N GLY A 873 -25.55 -51.42 44.23
CA GLY A 873 -24.54 -52.23 44.80
C GLY A 873 -24.97 -53.07 45.90
N PRO A 874 -24.19 -53.92 46.62
CA PRO A 874 -24.13 -53.81 48.07
C PRO A 874 -22.73 -53.83 48.65
N MET A 875 -22.64 -53.25 49.85
CA MET A 875 -21.59 -53.16 50.89
C MET A 875 -20.36 -52.28 50.62
#